data_bf309d038c78a6d6bf9110041972ca2a
#
_entry.id   bf309d038c78a6d6bf9110041972ca2a
#
_cell.length_a   1.000
_cell.length_b   1.000
_cell.length_c   1.000
_cell.angle_alpha   90.00
_cell.angle_beta   90.00
_cell.angle_gamma   90.00
#
_symmetry.space_group_name_H-M   'P 1'
#
loop_
_entity.id
_entity.type
_entity.pdbx_description
1 polymer ?
#
loop_
_entity_poly.entity_id
_entity_poly.type
_entity_poly.pdbx_seq_one_letter_code
_entity_poly.pdbx_strand_id
1 'polypeptide(L)'
;MKHMKKLLSLLLVLCLVLSLSCTAFAAGAEKPLDGKTVILHSNDVHGAIDLYAAMAALKADYEAQGAEVILADAGDYSQGTVYVSVNKGADAVTMMNATGYDVVTLGNHEFDYGYAQLVENMKAAKFQVLCADVLGADGKTIYDANTIIEKGGVKIGFFGLETPEAQTKANPKLIQGLKFLAGTDGKELYNCAAAQVADLKAKGADLVVCLAHLGVDESSEPYTSYDLAKNVQGIDFIIDGHSHTVMTAGPNGEAIQSTGTAFANIGVITIDNATKKIVGNELKAIWHTEKNADGKSVTVVDYKTRDEKVAAAAKAIIDPIDKAYGEKFAVSEVALNGAKAPNGNRDSETNLGDLITDAMLWKVLADAEITVPEENVVAITNGGGIRASIGVGDVTKKDINTVLPFGNTLAVVYVKGSELLEALEASTYCTPESIGGFPQVAGMQFTVATYETYDKNDESYPNSTYYGPKTINRVTIGSINGKDFDPEATYAVITNNFVAGGGDTYYAFAAATNQFDTGLPLDEVVMEYITKELNGVIGETYAEPAGRIVVDQGVAPAIADVQSMVMGEASYTAESYKAYAAVEAKLAAAKTEAERVALCAELRAAVSGLKIVENTFDDATSGWYKPAVDFAQASGLMSGMGDNKFAPDVTTTRAMVAQVMYELADEPDVSGLTCPLSDVDSTAWYADAVIWAYNAGVVSGYEDGTFRPGRAITRQEMAVMFYGMLFGTDSILAEDDIKLALSAFKDGDTVASWAREAVAVCYISGIMVGDNGSFKPTDLLSRAQLAQVFRSFYETQLTFALDELPAAPDQPSTPVQPSTPEQPSTPVQPSAPEQPSMPTAA
;
A
#
# COMPACT_ATOMS: atom_id res chain seq x y z
N MET A 1 -0.64 -38.06 -82.97
CA MET A 1 -1.95 -38.18 -82.24
C MET A 1 -1.90 -39.26 -81.15
N LYS A 2 -1.23 -40.39 -81.25
CA LYS A 2 -1.20 -41.40 -80.16
C LYS A 2 -0.44 -40.91 -78.84
N HIS A 3 0.66 -40.14 -79.01
CA HIS A 3 1.40 -39.61 -77.86
C HIS A 3 0.69 -38.40 -77.13
N MET A 4 -0.05 -37.63 -77.90
CA MET A 4 -0.81 -36.52 -77.38
C MET A 4 -2.02 -36.97 -76.51
N LYS A 5 -2.66 -38.10 -76.91
CA LYS A 5 -3.75 -38.71 -76.09
C LYS A 5 -3.24 -39.33 -74.79
N LYS A 6 -2.01 -39.90 -74.77
CA LYS A 6 -1.36 -40.47 -73.57
C LYS A 6 -0.96 -39.30 -72.57
N LEU A 7 -0.45 -38.20 -73.18
CA LEU A 7 -0.08 -37.02 -72.33
C LEU A 7 -1.32 -36.37 -71.72
N LEU A 8 -2.45 -36.27 -72.47
CA LEU A 8 -3.72 -35.75 -72.03
C LEU A 8 -4.35 -36.61 -70.93
N SER A 9 -4.27 -37.96 -71.08
CA SER A 9 -4.72 -38.93 -70.08
C SER A 9 -3.88 -38.89 -68.79
N LEU A 10 -2.53 -38.71 -68.94
CA LEU A 10 -1.65 -38.55 -67.78
C LEU A 10 -1.91 -37.24 -67.03
N LEU A 11 -2.18 -36.11 -67.77
CA LEU A 11 -2.56 -34.83 -67.16
C LEU A 11 -3.92 -34.91 -66.47
N LEU A 12 -4.90 -35.60 -67.04
CA LEU A 12 -6.24 -35.81 -66.40
C LEU A 12 -6.16 -36.64 -65.16
N VAL A 13 -5.34 -37.69 -65.13
CA VAL A 13 -5.09 -38.52 -63.91
C VAL A 13 -4.32 -37.75 -62.87
N LEU A 14 -3.35 -36.91 -63.24
CA LEU A 14 -2.62 -36.04 -62.34
C LEU A 14 -3.53 -34.95 -61.73
N CYS A 15 -4.43 -34.35 -62.53
CA CYS A 15 -5.46 -33.40 -62.04
C CYS A 15 -6.50 -34.12 -61.16
N LEU A 16 -6.87 -35.35 -61.40
CA LEU A 16 -7.78 -36.10 -60.51
C LEU A 16 -7.08 -36.49 -59.18
N VAL A 17 -5.81 -36.87 -59.23
CA VAL A 17 -5.02 -37.17 -58.02
C VAL A 17 -4.77 -35.92 -57.23
N LEU A 18 -4.51 -34.76 -57.87
CA LEU A 18 -4.40 -33.48 -57.20
C LEU A 18 -5.74 -32.94 -56.64
N SER A 19 -6.88 -33.25 -57.31
CA SER A 19 -8.19 -32.86 -56.78
C SER A 19 -8.66 -33.76 -55.65
N LEU A 20 -8.27 -35.06 -55.60
CA LEU A 20 -8.52 -35.93 -54.45
C LEU A 20 -7.58 -35.69 -53.26
N SER A 21 -6.39 -35.12 -53.49
CA SER A 21 -5.51 -34.68 -52.39
C SER A 21 -5.88 -33.31 -51.82
N CYS A 22 -6.61 -32.49 -52.59
CA CYS A 22 -7.14 -31.21 -52.05
C CYS A 22 -8.44 -31.37 -51.22
N THR A 23 -9.14 -32.50 -51.29
CA THR A 23 -10.34 -32.75 -50.45
C THR A 23 -10.04 -33.53 -49.17
N ALA A 24 -8.79 -34.02 -48.98
CA ALA A 24 -8.37 -34.67 -47.73
C ALA A 24 -7.56 -33.77 -46.76
N PHE A 25 -7.39 -32.49 -47.09
CA PHE A 25 -6.72 -31.49 -46.22
C PHE A 25 -7.63 -30.39 -45.73
N ALA A 26 -8.89 -30.69 -45.51
CA ALA A 26 -9.81 -29.81 -44.79
C ALA A 26 -10.38 -30.48 -43.52
N ALA A 27 -9.62 -31.36 -42.89
CA ALA A 27 -9.68 -31.51 -41.44
C ALA A 27 -8.96 -30.27 -40.91
N GLY A 28 -9.71 -29.27 -40.35
CA GLY A 28 -9.12 -28.07 -39.79
C GLY A 28 -8.00 -28.50 -38.83
N ALA A 29 -6.85 -27.87 -38.92
CA ALA A 29 -5.84 -28.06 -37.91
C ALA A 29 -6.50 -27.78 -36.53
N GLU A 30 -6.40 -28.73 -35.63
CA GLU A 30 -6.86 -28.56 -34.27
C GLU A 30 -6.28 -27.25 -33.74
N LYS A 31 -7.14 -26.34 -33.25
CA LYS A 31 -6.72 -25.09 -32.64
C LYS A 31 -6.14 -25.37 -31.25
N PRO A 32 -5.26 -24.52 -30.72
CA PRO A 32 -4.59 -24.76 -29.44
C PRO A 32 -5.53 -25.06 -28.27
N LEU A 33 -6.74 -24.49 -28.30
CA LEU A 33 -7.73 -24.59 -27.23
C LEU A 33 -9.00 -25.36 -27.63
N ASP A 34 -8.96 -26.12 -28.73
CA ASP A 34 -10.05 -27.04 -29.07
C ASP A 34 -10.31 -28.01 -27.91
N GLY A 35 -11.57 -28.19 -27.51
CA GLY A 35 -11.94 -29.03 -26.37
C GLY A 35 -11.63 -28.41 -25.00
N LYS A 36 -11.41 -27.10 -24.91
CA LYS A 36 -11.27 -26.34 -23.66
C LYS A 36 -12.43 -25.39 -23.47
N THR A 37 -12.83 -25.23 -22.21
CA THR A 37 -13.65 -24.12 -21.75
C THR A 37 -12.79 -23.18 -20.91
N VAL A 38 -12.86 -21.88 -21.17
CA VAL A 38 -12.10 -20.86 -20.46
C VAL A 38 -13.05 -19.93 -19.72
N ILE A 39 -12.85 -19.75 -18.41
CA ILE A 39 -13.51 -18.68 -17.68
C ILE A 39 -12.51 -17.49 -17.65
N LEU A 40 -12.91 -16.38 -18.26
CA LEU A 40 -12.24 -15.10 -18.08
C LEU A 40 -12.99 -14.34 -17.00
N HIS A 41 -12.26 -13.78 -16.02
CA HIS A 41 -12.94 -13.06 -14.96
C HIS A 41 -12.25 -11.77 -14.55
N SER A 42 -13.05 -10.89 -13.96
CA SER A 42 -12.66 -9.65 -13.33
C SER A 42 -13.24 -9.56 -11.91
N ASN A 43 -12.73 -8.63 -11.14
CA ASN A 43 -13.23 -8.19 -9.85
C ASN A 43 -12.75 -6.74 -9.63
N ASP A 44 -13.41 -6.00 -8.75
CA ASP A 44 -13.00 -4.65 -8.33
C ASP A 44 -12.66 -3.73 -9.52
N VAL A 45 -13.51 -3.70 -10.53
CA VAL A 45 -13.29 -2.91 -11.76
C VAL A 45 -13.32 -1.42 -11.48
N HIS A 46 -14.10 -0.97 -10.49
CA HIS A 46 -14.12 0.41 -9.98
C HIS A 46 -14.19 1.48 -11.08
N GLY A 47 -15.01 1.23 -12.10
CA GLY A 47 -15.28 2.20 -13.14
C GLY A 47 -14.16 2.42 -14.17
N ALA A 48 -13.21 1.49 -14.30
CA ALA A 48 -12.21 1.46 -15.39
C ALA A 48 -12.87 1.05 -16.73
N ILE A 49 -13.87 1.83 -17.16
CA ILE A 49 -14.80 1.45 -18.24
C ILE A 49 -14.17 1.34 -19.62
N ASP A 50 -13.06 2.01 -19.89
CA ASP A 50 -12.31 1.90 -21.15
C ASP A 50 -11.64 0.54 -21.32
N LEU A 51 -11.35 -0.16 -20.22
CA LEU A 51 -10.65 -1.45 -20.22
C LEU A 51 -11.58 -2.65 -20.44
N TYR A 52 -12.90 -2.49 -20.39
CA TYR A 52 -13.84 -3.53 -20.85
C TYR A 52 -13.58 -3.95 -22.30
N ALA A 53 -13.04 -3.03 -23.12
CA ALA A 53 -12.64 -3.35 -24.48
C ALA A 53 -11.45 -4.33 -24.56
N ALA A 54 -10.58 -4.37 -23.53
CA ALA A 54 -9.52 -5.37 -23.43
C ALA A 54 -10.09 -6.75 -23.08
N MET A 55 -11.04 -6.82 -22.14
CA MET A 55 -11.75 -8.06 -21.79
C MET A 55 -12.45 -8.67 -23.02
N ALA A 56 -13.19 -7.85 -23.79
CA ALA A 56 -13.87 -8.30 -25.00
C ALA A 56 -12.87 -8.79 -26.08
N ALA A 57 -11.75 -8.10 -26.26
CA ALA A 57 -10.71 -8.51 -27.19
C ALA A 57 -10.06 -9.84 -26.77
N LEU A 58 -9.77 -9.99 -25.47
CA LEU A 58 -9.20 -11.22 -24.93
C LEU A 58 -10.17 -12.41 -25.09
N LYS A 59 -11.46 -12.21 -24.84
CA LYS A 59 -12.50 -13.21 -25.14
C LYS A 59 -12.43 -13.68 -26.59
N ALA A 60 -12.41 -12.73 -27.53
CA ALA A 60 -12.32 -13.04 -28.95
C ALA A 60 -11.02 -13.78 -29.31
N ASP A 61 -9.90 -13.45 -28.68
CA ASP A 61 -8.62 -14.14 -28.87
C ASP A 61 -8.68 -15.62 -28.43
N TYR A 62 -9.31 -15.92 -27.29
CA TYR A 62 -9.49 -17.29 -26.80
C TYR A 62 -10.49 -18.08 -27.66
N GLU A 63 -11.60 -17.48 -28.08
CA GLU A 63 -12.58 -18.05 -29.00
C GLU A 63 -11.93 -18.35 -30.37
N ALA A 64 -11.09 -17.44 -30.88
CA ALA A 64 -10.35 -17.66 -32.13
C ALA A 64 -9.39 -18.86 -32.02
N GLN A 65 -8.87 -19.16 -30.85
CA GLN A 65 -8.03 -20.32 -30.57
C GLN A 65 -8.81 -21.62 -30.33
N GLY A 66 -10.16 -21.58 -30.36
CA GLY A 66 -11.05 -22.74 -30.24
C GLY A 66 -11.67 -22.97 -28.86
N ALA A 67 -11.42 -22.11 -27.90
CA ALA A 67 -12.04 -22.22 -26.58
C ALA A 67 -13.54 -21.85 -26.61
N GLU A 68 -14.30 -22.50 -25.76
CA GLU A 68 -15.60 -22.01 -25.32
C GLU A 68 -15.37 -21.05 -24.13
N VAL A 69 -15.83 -19.81 -24.22
CA VAL A 69 -15.52 -18.78 -23.21
C VAL A 69 -16.73 -18.41 -22.37
N ILE A 70 -16.53 -18.26 -21.05
CA ILE A 70 -17.47 -17.69 -20.07
C ILE A 70 -16.83 -16.45 -19.50
N LEU A 71 -17.58 -15.33 -19.43
CA LEU A 71 -17.16 -14.12 -18.70
C LEU A 71 -17.85 -14.07 -17.34
N ALA A 72 -17.06 -13.92 -16.28
CA ALA A 72 -17.52 -13.80 -14.90
C ALA A 72 -16.97 -12.54 -14.21
N ASP A 73 -17.68 -12.04 -13.18
CA ASP A 73 -17.22 -10.93 -12.36
C ASP A 73 -17.53 -11.20 -10.89
N ALA A 74 -16.59 -10.85 -10.00
CA ALA A 74 -16.69 -11.05 -8.56
C ALA A 74 -17.00 -9.74 -7.78
N GLY A 75 -17.72 -8.79 -8.40
CA GLY A 75 -18.27 -7.61 -7.73
C GLY A 75 -17.40 -6.36 -7.78
N ASP A 76 -17.92 -5.26 -7.26
CA ASP A 76 -17.32 -3.93 -7.22
C ASP A 76 -17.07 -3.32 -8.60
N TYR A 77 -18.10 -3.31 -9.44
CA TYR A 77 -18.07 -2.68 -10.78
C TYR A 77 -18.81 -1.34 -10.84
N SER A 78 -19.72 -1.04 -9.89
CA SER A 78 -20.67 0.09 -9.98
C SER A 78 -20.13 1.41 -9.45
N GLN A 79 -19.02 1.42 -8.73
CA GLN A 79 -18.44 2.58 -8.06
C GLN A 79 -16.94 2.69 -8.38
N GLY A 80 -16.37 3.91 -8.32
CA GLY A 80 -14.93 4.16 -8.46
C GLY A 80 -14.63 5.44 -9.22
N THR A 81 -14.67 5.41 -10.54
CA THR A 81 -14.40 6.62 -11.33
C THR A 81 -15.66 7.45 -11.58
N VAL A 82 -15.46 8.74 -11.93
CA VAL A 82 -16.54 9.64 -12.35
C VAL A 82 -17.43 9.02 -13.45
N TYR A 83 -16.88 8.16 -14.28
CA TYR A 83 -17.58 7.55 -15.42
C TYR A 83 -18.73 6.60 -15.00
N VAL A 84 -18.67 6.06 -13.80
CA VAL A 84 -19.75 5.22 -13.25
C VAL A 84 -20.52 5.91 -12.13
N SER A 85 -19.87 6.82 -11.36
CA SER A 85 -20.51 7.48 -10.21
C SER A 85 -21.56 8.51 -10.62
N VAL A 86 -21.37 9.24 -11.71
CA VAL A 86 -22.33 10.26 -12.23
C VAL A 86 -23.72 9.63 -12.49
N ASN A 87 -23.76 8.42 -13.03
CA ASN A 87 -24.99 7.68 -13.30
C ASN A 87 -25.23 6.55 -12.28
N LYS A 88 -24.64 6.65 -11.08
CA LYS A 88 -24.86 5.75 -9.94
C LYS A 88 -24.76 4.28 -10.32
N GLY A 89 -23.72 3.91 -11.07
CA GLY A 89 -23.41 2.53 -11.48
C GLY A 89 -24.09 2.04 -12.76
N ALA A 90 -25.06 2.76 -13.35
CA ALA A 90 -25.77 2.29 -14.54
C ALA A 90 -24.84 2.12 -15.77
N ASP A 91 -23.80 2.93 -15.87
CA ASP A 91 -22.84 2.86 -16.98
C ASP A 91 -21.94 1.61 -16.89
N ALA A 92 -21.63 1.10 -15.70
CA ALA A 92 -20.96 -0.17 -15.52
C ALA A 92 -21.77 -1.32 -16.12
N VAL A 93 -23.07 -1.40 -15.79
CA VAL A 93 -23.98 -2.41 -16.36
C VAL A 93 -24.07 -2.30 -17.90
N THR A 94 -24.05 -1.07 -18.42
CA THR A 94 -24.00 -0.82 -19.86
C THR A 94 -22.74 -1.41 -20.49
N MET A 95 -21.55 -1.21 -19.88
CA MET A 95 -20.30 -1.74 -20.37
C MET A 95 -20.21 -3.26 -20.24
N MET A 96 -20.66 -3.84 -19.13
CA MET A 96 -20.71 -5.29 -18.93
C MET A 96 -21.61 -5.97 -19.97
N ASN A 97 -22.78 -5.37 -20.27
CA ASN A 97 -23.64 -5.83 -21.35
C ASN A 97 -22.96 -5.76 -22.73
N ALA A 98 -22.22 -4.69 -23.01
CA ALA A 98 -21.51 -4.52 -24.27
C ALA A 98 -20.36 -5.53 -24.45
N THR A 99 -19.68 -5.88 -23.36
CA THR A 99 -18.59 -6.85 -23.29
C THR A 99 -19.10 -8.28 -23.39
N GLY A 100 -20.34 -8.53 -22.94
CA GLY A 100 -21.01 -9.83 -22.98
C GLY A 100 -20.62 -10.73 -21.81
N TYR A 101 -20.71 -10.19 -20.58
CA TYR A 101 -20.63 -11.00 -19.36
C TYR A 101 -21.77 -12.01 -19.31
N ASP A 102 -21.50 -13.17 -18.73
CA ASP A 102 -22.44 -14.27 -18.57
C ASP A 102 -23.01 -14.32 -17.15
N VAL A 103 -22.15 -14.16 -16.12
CA VAL A 103 -22.50 -14.32 -14.71
C VAL A 103 -21.67 -13.41 -13.82
N VAL A 104 -22.30 -12.82 -12.81
CA VAL A 104 -21.63 -11.91 -11.87
C VAL A 104 -22.16 -12.13 -10.45
N THR A 105 -21.36 -11.73 -9.45
CA THR A 105 -21.88 -11.50 -8.09
C THR A 105 -21.93 -10.00 -7.79
N LEU A 106 -22.40 -9.63 -6.61
CA LEU A 106 -22.37 -8.27 -6.10
C LEU A 106 -21.12 -8.09 -5.24
N GLY A 107 -20.61 -6.88 -5.11
CA GLY A 107 -19.70 -6.43 -4.08
C GLY A 107 -20.35 -5.35 -3.22
N ASN A 108 -19.66 -4.90 -2.16
CA ASN A 108 -20.22 -3.91 -1.25
C ASN A 108 -20.50 -2.55 -1.94
N HIS A 109 -19.77 -2.24 -2.98
CA HIS A 109 -19.95 -0.99 -3.74
C HIS A 109 -21.14 -1.01 -4.69
N GLU A 110 -21.77 -2.14 -4.95
CA GLU A 110 -23.07 -2.19 -5.61
C GLU A 110 -24.18 -1.60 -4.74
N PHE A 111 -23.98 -1.53 -3.42
CA PHE A 111 -24.95 -0.99 -2.47
C PHE A 111 -24.74 0.49 -2.11
N ASP A 112 -23.68 1.14 -2.58
CA ASP A 112 -23.32 2.53 -2.23
C ASP A 112 -24.42 3.53 -2.54
N TYR A 113 -25.08 3.37 -3.68
CA TYR A 113 -26.21 4.22 -4.08
C TYR A 113 -27.56 3.71 -3.56
N GLY A 114 -27.53 2.72 -2.66
CA GLY A 114 -28.70 2.11 -2.03
C GLY A 114 -29.31 0.95 -2.81
N TYR A 115 -30.01 0.08 -2.07
CA TYR A 115 -30.64 -1.11 -2.65
C TYR A 115 -31.64 -0.80 -3.77
N ALA A 116 -32.40 0.29 -3.65
CA ALA A 116 -33.35 0.69 -4.71
C ALA A 116 -32.65 1.05 -6.03
N GLN A 117 -31.49 1.70 -5.97
CA GLN A 117 -30.71 2.02 -7.16
C GLN A 117 -30.06 0.78 -7.77
N LEU A 118 -29.54 -0.13 -6.94
CA LEU A 118 -29.05 -1.43 -7.39
C LEU A 118 -30.11 -2.20 -8.19
N VAL A 119 -31.32 -2.31 -7.64
CA VAL A 119 -32.45 -2.97 -8.33
C VAL A 119 -32.77 -2.29 -9.66
N GLU A 120 -32.72 -0.95 -9.72
CA GLU A 120 -32.96 -0.22 -10.96
C GLU A 120 -31.88 -0.50 -12.01
N ASN A 121 -30.60 -0.47 -11.63
CA ASN A 121 -29.48 -0.76 -12.51
C ASN A 121 -29.57 -2.17 -13.09
N MET A 122 -29.88 -3.16 -12.26
CA MET A 122 -29.92 -4.56 -12.66
C MET A 122 -31.10 -4.92 -13.58
N LYS A 123 -32.11 -4.06 -13.70
CA LYS A 123 -33.14 -4.25 -14.74
C LYS A 123 -32.62 -4.22 -16.17
N ALA A 124 -31.50 -3.52 -16.39
CA ALA A 124 -30.83 -3.44 -17.68
C ALA A 124 -29.83 -4.58 -17.91
N ALA A 125 -29.48 -5.37 -16.90
CA ALA A 125 -28.50 -6.44 -16.99
C ALA A 125 -28.96 -7.54 -17.96
N LYS A 126 -28.03 -8.00 -18.81
CA LYS A 126 -28.21 -9.13 -19.73
C LYS A 126 -27.45 -10.38 -19.28
N PHE A 127 -26.77 -10.31 -18.17
CA PHE A 127 -26.04 -11.35 -17.48
C PHE A 127 -26.80 -11.81 -16.23
N GLN A 128 -26.45 -12.98 -15.70
CA GLN A 128 -27.04 -13.46 -14.45
C GLN A 128 -26.34 -12.83 -13.26
N VAL A 129 -27.13 -12.28 -12.33
CA VAL A 129 -26.65 -11.75 -11.06
C VAL A 129 -26.92 -12.78 -9.98
N LEU A 130 -25.87 -13.19 -9.26
CA LEU A 130 -25.94 -14.19 -8.18
C LEU A 130 -25.66 -13.53 -6.84
N CYS A 131 -26.48 -13.85 -5.83
CA CYS A 131 -26.23 -13.43 -4.46
C CYS A 131 -26.99 -14.38 -3.52
N ALA A 132 -26.27 -15.30 -2.89
CA ALA A 132 -26.88 -16.37 -2.11
C ALA A 132 -27.12 -15.97 -0.65
N ASP A 133 -26.38 -15.01 -0.13
CA ASP A 133 -26.23 -14.70 1.28
C ASP A 133 -26.81 -13.35 1.71
N VAL A 134 -27.41 -12.57 0.79
CA VAL A 134 -28.14 -11.36 1.13
C VAL A 134 -29.64 -11.60 0.99
N LEU A 135 -30.36 -11.39 2.10
CA LEU A 135 -31.80 -11.59 2.18
C LEU A 135 -32.54 -10.25 2.23
N GLY A 136 -33.64 -10.17 1.48
CA GLY A 136 -34.60 -9.08 1.60
C GLY A 136 -35.48 -9.20 2.83
N ALA A 137 -36.36 -8.21 3.04
CA ALA A 137 -37.31 -8.17 4.15
C ALA A 137 -38.29 -9.36 4.17
N ASP A 138 -38.50 -10.03 3.03
CA ASP A 138 -39.36 -11.24 2.91
C ASP A 138 -38.59 -12.54 3.26
N GLY A 139 -37.30 -12.44 3.64
CA GLY A 139 -36.44 -13.55 3.99
C GLY A 139 -35.96 -14.39 2.80
N LYS A 140 -36.16 -13.93 1.57
CA LYS A 140 -35.59 -14.54 0.37
C LYS A 140 -34.35 -13.80 -0.09
N THR A 141 -33.51 -14.52 -0.86
CA THR A 141 -32.34 -13.89 -1.51
C THR A 141 -32.78 -12.77 -2.46
N ILE A 142 -32.02 -11.70 -2.51
CA ILE A 142 -32.33 -10.52 -3.35
C ILE A 142 -32.14 -10.80 -4.86
N TYR A 143 -31.30 -11.77 -5.21
CA TYR A 143 -31.08 -12.30 -6.56
C TYR A 143 -31.03 -13.84 -6.53
N ASP A 144 -30.83 -14.46 -7.66
CA ASP A 144 -30.64 -15.91 -7.73
C ASP A 144 -29.42 -16.35 -6.92
N ALA A 145 -29.56 -17.42 -6.14
CA ALA A 145 -28.44 -17.87 -5.29
C ALA A 145 -27.35 -18.57 -6.11
N ASN A 146 -27.75 -19.31 -7.17
CA ASN A 146 -26.81 -20.05 -8.02
C ASN A 146 -27.40 -20.32 -9.41
N THR A 147 -26.52 -20.68 -10.34
CA THR A 147 -26.89 -21.11 -11.71
C THR A 147 -25.94 -22.18 -12.23
N ILE A 148 -26.31 -22.85 -13.32
CA ILE A 148 -25.44 -23.75 -14.08
C ILE A 148 -25.32 -23.23 -15.50
N ILE A 149 -24.10 -23.00 -15.96
CA ILE A 149 -23.75 -22.68 -17.33
C ILE A 149 -23.13 -23.93 -17.96
N GLU A 150 -23.70 -24.41 -19.07
CA GLU A 150 -23.15 -25.53 -19.83
C GLU A 150 -22.39 -25.00 -21.05
N LYS A 151 -21.08 -25.24 -21.08
CA LYS A 151 -20.18 -24.87 -22.18
C LYS A 151 -19.27 -26.06 -22.51
N GLY A 152 -19.06 -26.33 -23.78
CA GLY A 152 -18.20 -27.45 -24.23
C GLY A 152 -18.59 -28.82 -23.68
N GLY A 153 -19.86 -29.02 -23.23
CA GLY A 153 -20.32 -30.24 -22.59
C GLY A 153 -19.93 -30.38 -21.11
N VAL A 154 -19.39 -29.29 -20.51
CA VAL A 154 -19.12 -29.20 -19.08
C VAL A 154 -20.20 -28.35 -18.41
N LYS A 155 -20.80 -28.87 -17.34
CA LYS A 155 -21.78 -28.17 -16.51
C LYS A 155 -21.07 -27.50 -15.35
N ILE A 156 -20.88 -26.18 -15.42
CA ILE A 156 -20.21 -25.39 -14.39
C ILE A 156 -21.29 -24.71 -13.55
N GLY A 157 -21.36 -25.06 -12.27
CA GLY A 157 -22.23 -24.42 -11.30
C GLY A 157 -21.56 -23.20 -10.72
N PHE A 158 -22.24 -22.05 -10.76
CA PHE A 158 -21.80 -20.80 -10.13
C PHE A 158 -22.73 -20.45 -8.99
N PHE A 159 -22.18 -19.93 -7.89
CA PHE A 159 -22.97 -19.25 -6.85
C PHE A 159 -22.22 -17.98 -6.41
N GLY A 160 -22.95 -16.96 -5.97
CA GLY A 160 -22.41 -15.66 -5.56
C GLY A 160 -22.48 -15.48 -4.05
N LEU A 161 -21.41 -14.91 -3.48
CA LEU A 161 -21.35 -14.48 -2.09
C LEU A 161 -20.89 -13.02 -2.03
N GLU A 162 -21.57 -12.28 -1.17
CA GLU A 162 -21.28 -10.90 -0.82
C GLU A 162 -20.65 -10.85 0.58
N THR A 163 -19.72 -9.92 0.81
CA THR A 163 -19.15 -9.75 2.15
C THR A 163 -20.20 -9.27 3.16
N PRO A 164 -20.31 -9.90 4.34
CA PRO A 164 -21.15 -9.38 5.41
C PRO A 164 -20.77 -7.97 5.87
N GLU A 165 -19.55 -7.52 5.56
CA GLU A 165 -19.08 -6.17 5.85
C GLU A 165 -19.88 -5.07 5.12
N ALA A 166 -20.57 -5.42 4.02
CA ALA A 166 -21.45 -4.50 3.30
C ALA A 166 -22.51 -3.83 4.21
N GLN A 167 -22.86 -4.46 5.34
CA GLN A 167 -23.73 -3.86 6.36
C GLN A 167 -23.22 -2.52 6.88
N THR A 168 -21.90 -2.32 6.87
CA THR A 168 -21.22 -1.12 7.36
C THR A 168 -20.34 -0.46 6.30
N LYS A 169 -19.97 -1.19 5.24
CA LYS A 169 -19.21 -0.62 4.10
C LYS A 169 -20.10 0.14 3.12
N ALA A 170 -21.39 -0.19 3.02
CA ALA A 170 -22.39 0.63 2.37
C ALA A 170 -23.13 1.51 3.39
N ASN A 171 -23.81 2.56 2.93
CA ASN A 171 -24.56 3.43 3.83
C ASN A 171 -25.72 2.66 4.49
N PRO A 172 -25.71 2.41 5.81
CA PRO A 172 -26.69 1.58 6.48
C PRO A 172 -28.14 2.08 6.34
N LYS A 173 -28.34 3.40 6.16
CA LYS A 173 -29.68 3.98 5.93
C LYS A 173 -30.25 3.62 4.57
N LEU A 174 -29.41 3.35 3.57
CA LEU A 174 -29.79 3.06 2.20
C LEU A 174 -30.03 1.55 1.94
N ILE A 175 -29.62 0.68 2.87
CA ILE A 175 -29.74 -0.78 2.78
C ILE A 175 -30.66 -1.36 3.86
N GLN A 176 -31.48 -0.53 4.50
CA GLN A 176 -32.44 -0.97 5.52
C GLN A 176 -33.35 -2.09 5.00
N GLY A 177 -33.54 -3.14 5.82
CA GLY A 177 -34.36 -4.30 5.50
C GLY A 177 -33.62 -5.42 4.77
N LEU A 178 -32.35 -5.24 4.45
CA LEU A 178 -31.47 -6.33 4.00
C LEU A 178 -30.84 -7.02 5.22
N LYS A 179 -30.62 -8.34 5.08
CA LYS A 179 -29.86 -9.14 6.02
C LYS A 179 -28.72 -9.82 5.28
N PHE A 180 -27.50 -9.50 5.63
CA PHE A 180 -26.29 -10.20 5.17
C PHE A 180 -26.02 -11.36 6.12
N LEU A 181 -25.81 -12.56 5.57
CA LEU A 181 -25.60 -13.77 6.38
C LEU A 181 -24.16 -13.84 6.87
N ALA A 182 -23.94 -13.38 8.09
CA ALA A 182 -22.65 -13.42 8.76
C ALA A 182 -22.58 -14.58 9.78
N GLY A 183 -23.30 -14.42 10.86
CA GLY A 183 -23.32 -15.32 11.99
C GLY A 183 -22.04 -15.25 12.83
N THR A 184 -22.07 -15.77 14.05
CA THR A 184 -20.90 -15.90 14.90
C THR A 184 -19.86 -16.78 14.21
N ASP A 185 -18.62 -16.31 14.12
CA ASP A 185 -17.51 -17.00 13.46
C ASP A 185 -17.80 -17.37 11.98
N GLY A 186 -18.55 -16.56 11.23
CA GLY A 186 -18.86 -16.80 9.82
C GLY A 186 -19.84 -17.93 9.52
N LYS A 187 -20.46 -18.52 10.52
CA LYS A 187 -21.23 -19.78 10.37
C LYS A 187 -22.45 -19.66 9.45
N GLU A 188 -23.15 -18.53 9.45
CA GLU A 188 -24.30 -18.36 8.53
C GLU A 188 -23.84 -18.33 7.08
N LEU A 189 -22.74 -17.61 6.80
CA LEU A 189 -22.10 -17.54 5.48
C LEU A 189 -21.64 -18.93 5.00
N TYR A 190 -20.91 -19.66 5.84
CA TYR A 190 -20.39 -20.99 5.47
C TYR A 190 -21.52 -22.01 5.24
N ASN A 191 -22.57 -21.96 6.07
CA ASN A 191 -23.75 -22.83 5.88
C ASN A 191 -24.49 -22.49 4.58
N CYS A 192 -24.60 -21.20 4.24
CA CYS A 192 -25.15 -20.75 2.98
C CYS A 192 -24.33 -21.32 1.81
N ALA A 193 -23.02 -21.12 1.79
CA ALA A 193 -22.13 -21.63 0.75
C ALA A 193 -22.21 -23.16 0.61
N ALA A 194 -22.19 -23.90 1.74
CA ALA A 194 -22.31 -25.36 1.72
C ALA A 194 -23.65 -25.83 1.13
N ALA A 195 -24.72 -25.08 1.38
CA ALA A 195 -26.05 -25.37 0.78
C ALA A 195 -26.04 -25.17 -0.74
N GLN A 196 -25.34 -24.12 -1.24
CA GLN A 196 -25.22 -23.89 -2.69
C GLN A 196 -24.40 -24.99 -3.36
N VAL A 197 -23.28 -25.42 -2.76
CA VAL A 197 -22.49 -26.56 -3.25
C VAL A 197 -23.35 -27.82 -3.35
N ALA A 198 -24.12 -28.14 -2.32
CA ALA A 198 -24.98 -29.31 -2.31
C ALA A 198 -26.08 -29.23 -3.38
N ASP A 199 -26.74 -28.08 -3.56
CA ASP A 199 -27.79 -27.86 -4.55
C ASP A 199 -27.23 -27.97 -5.98
N LEU A 200 -26.07 -27.32 -6.27
CA LEU A 200 -25.45 -27.39 -7.59
C LEU A 200 -25.01 -28.81 -7.96
N LYS A 201 -24.43 -29.54 -7.02
CA LYS A 201 -24.11 -30.97 -7.22
C LYS A 201 -25.34 -31.84 -7.44
N ALA A 202 -26.44 -31.59 -6.71
CA ALA A 202 -27.70 -32.27 -6.91
C ALA A 202 -28.32 -31.96 -8.29
N LYS A 203 -28.13 -30.75 -8.82
CA LYS A 203 -28.52 -30.32 -10.17
C LYS A 203 -27.57 -30.87 -11.26
N GLY A 204 -26.52 -31.60 -10.90
CA GLY A 204 -25.59 -32.27 -11.79
C GLY A 204 -24.46 -31.38 -12.34
N ALA A 205 -24.02 -30.40 -11.59
CA ALA A 205 -22.82 -29.64 -11.90
C ALA A 205 -21.57 -30.54 -11.87
N ASP A 206 -20.74 -30.43 -12.88
CA ASP A 206 -19.47 -31.14 -12.99
C ASP A 206 -18.39 -30.43 -12.14
N LEU A 207 -18.41 -29.10 -12.14
CA LEU A 207 -17.56 -28.19 -11.35
C LEU A 207 -18.43 -27.19 -10.60
N VAL A 208 -17.97 -26.74 -9.43
CA VAL A 208 -18.59 -25.69 -8.63
C VAL A 208 -17.60 -24.54 -8.43
N VAL A 209 -17.96 -23.37 -8.92
CA VAL A 209 -17.19 -22.12 -8.82
C VAL A 209 -17.95 -21.14 -7.94
N CYS A 210 -17.28 -20.58 -6.94
CA CYS A 210 -17.77 -19.48 -6.13
C CYS A 210 -17.30 -18.16 -6.73
N LEU A 211 -18.22 -17.24 -6.98
CA LEU A 211 -17.93 -15.83 -7.18
C LEU A 211 -18.03 -15.18 -5.81
N ALA A 212 -16.90 -14.85 -5.20
CA ALA A 212 -16.84 -14.37 -3.83
C ALA A 212 -16.37 -12.92 -3.81
N HIS A 213 -17.13 -12.05 -3.18
CA HIS A 213 -16.64 -10.71 -2.87
C HIS A 213 -16.34 -10.62 -1.37
N LEU A 214 -15.36 -11.41 -0.90
CA LEU A 214 -15.06 -11.59 0.52
C LEU A 214 -13.70 -11.01 0.93
N GLY A 215 -12.75 -11.01 0.01
CA GLY A 215 -11.37 -10.59 0.26
C GLY A 215 -10.55 -11.60 1.07
N VAL A 216 -9.31 -11.20 1.33
CA VAL A 216 -8.33 -12.00 2.07
C VAL A 216 -7.58 -11.19 3.14
N ASP A 217 -7.97 -9.95 3.38
CA ASP A 217 -7.38 -9.09 4.40
C ASP A 217 -7.77 -9.59 5.81
N GLU A 218 -6.84 -9.53 6.78
CA GLU A 218 -7.08 -9.92 8.17
C GLU A 218 -8.25 -9.15 8.81
N SER A 219 -8.47 -7.90 8.39
CA SER A 219 -9.58 -7.08 8.87
C SER A 219 -10.96 -7.63 8.50
N SER A 220 -11.04 -8.51 7.50
CA SER A 220 -12.28 -9.16 7.04
C SER A 220 -12.51 -10.55 7.67
N GLU A 221 -11.59 -11.04 8.51
CA GLU A 221 -11.83 -12.29 9.24
C GLU A 221 -13.05 -12.16 10.18
N PRO A 222 -13.88 -13.19 10.31
CA PRO A 222 -13.77 -14.55 9.80
C PRO A 222 -14.53 -14.77 8.48
N TYR A 223 -14.67 -13.79 7.62
CA TYR A 223 -15.46 -13.84 6.38
C TYR A 223 -14.61 -13.94 5.11
N THR A 224 -13.30 -14.13 5.25
CA THR A 224 -12.37 -14.14 4.11
C THR A 224 -12.59 -15.35 3.19
N SER A 225 -12.14 -15.24 1.95
CA SER A 225 -12.10 -16.38 1.01
C SER A 225 -11.20 -17.51 1.50
N TYR A 226 -10.19 -17.23 2.33
CA TYR A 226 -9.38 -18.26 3.01
C TYR A 226 -10.23 -19.02 4.04
N ASP A 227 -11.03 -18.32 4.84
CA ASP A 227 -11.93 -18.95 5.81
C ASP A 227 -13.01 -19.77 5.11
N LEU A 228 -13.56 -19.25 4.01
CA LEU A 228 -14.53 -19.99 3.19
C LEU A 228 -13.92 -21.32 2.69
N ALA A 229 -12.73 -21.28 2.08
CA ALA A 229 -12.07 -22.47 1.56
C ALA A 229 -11.74 -23.50 2.66
N LYS A 230 -11.41 -23.04 3.86
CA LYS A 230 -11.12 -23.87 5.05
C LYS A 230 -12.37 -24.55 5.58
N ASN A 231 -13.51 -23.85 5.61
CA ASN A 231 -14.73 -24.29 6.30
C ASN A 231 -15.75 -24.97 5.37
N VAL A 232 -15.69 -24.78 4.04
CA VAL A 232 -16.65 -25.30 3.08
C VAL A 232 -15.98 -26.25 2.08
N GLN A 233 -16.45 -27.50 2.06
CA GLN A 233 -15.92 -28.50 1.15
C GLN A 233 -16.74 -28.59 -0.16
N GLY A 234 -16.03 -28.83 -1.26
CA GLY A 234 -16.64 -29.12 -2.54
C GLY A 234 -16.82 -27.92 -3.47
N ILE A 235 -16.24 -26.79 -3.15
CA ILE A 235 -15.94 -25.70 -4.06
C ILE A 235 -14.70 -26.12 -4.85
N ASP A 236 -14.75 -26.12 -6.17
CA ASP A 236 -13.64 -26.47 -7.04
C ASP A 236 -12.74 -25.27 -7.34
N PHE A 237 -13.27 -24.05 -7.29
CA PHE A 237 -12.54 -22.80 -7.47
C PHE A 237 -13.27 -21.60 -6.87
N ILE A 238 -12.54 -20.64 -6.31
CA ILE A 238 -13.05 -19.36 -5.83
C ILE A 238 -12.47 -18.24 -6.69
N ILE A 239 -13.32 -17.42 -7.28
CA ILE A 239 -12.98 -16.15 -7.90
C ILE A 239 -13.31 -15.08 -6.87
N ASP A 240 -12.28 -14.38 -6.35
CA ASP A 240 -12.39 -13.46 -5.22
C ASP A 240 -12.22 -12.01 -5.62
N GLY A 241 -12.74 -11.08 -4.80
CA GLY A 241 -12.61 -9.63 -4.90
C GLY A 241 -12.43 -8.98 -3.54
N HIS A 242 -12.80 -7.70 -3.40
CA HIS A 242 -12.85 -6.90 -2.17
C HIS A 242 -11.49 -6.38 -1.67
N SER A 243 -10.48 -7.23 -1.48
CA SER A 243 -9.16 -6.84 -0.95
C SER A 243 -8.22 -6.22 -2.00
N HIS A 244 -8.59 -6.20 -3.28
CA HIS A 244 -7.74 -5.79 -4.41
C HIS A 244 -6.44 -6.58 -4.53
N THR A 245 -6.36 -7.75 -3.95
CA THR A 245 -5.16 -8.59 -3.96
C THR A 245 -4.93 -9.19 -5.34
N VAL A 246 -3.66 -9.29 -5.75
CA VAL A 246 -3.27 -9.99 -6.99
C VAL A 246 -2.73 -11.36 -6.60
N MET A 247 -3.49 -12.42 -6.90
CA MET A 247 -3.07 -13.78 -6.54
C MET A 247 -3.66 -14.84 -7.48
N THR A 248 -2.98 -15.97 -7.60
CA THR A 248 -3.42 -17.16 -8.35
C THR A 248 -3.71 -18.36 -7.46
N ALA A 249 -3.35 -18.30 -6.19
CA ALA A 249 -3.65 -19.32 -5.19
C ALA A 249 -3.57 -18.71 -3.78
N GLY A 250 -4.27 -19.29 -2.82
CA GLY A 250 -4.09 -18.96 -1.41
C GLY A 250 -2.75 -19.48 -0.85
N PRO A 251 -2.37 -19.05 0.36
CA PRO A 251 -1.04 -19.32 0.95
C PRO A 251 -0.74 -20.81 1.19
N ASN A 252 -1.77 -21.66 1.32
CA ASN A 252 -1.59 -23.11 1.45
C ASN A 252 -1.95 -23.86 0.16
N GLY A 253 -2.10 -23.17 -0.97
CA GLY A 253 -2.44 -23.72 -2.26
C GLY A 253 -3.96 -23.88 -2.48
N GLU A 254 -4.78 -23.11 -1.77
CA GLU A 254 -6.22 -23.04 -2.00
C GLU A 254 -6.49 -22.54 -3.43
N ALA A 255 -7.51 -23.13 -4.09
CA ALA A 255 -7.90 -22.76 -5.46
C ALA A 255 -8.69 -21.44 -5.45
N ILE A 256 -7.98 -20.33 -5.23
CA ILE A 256 -8.52 -18.96 -5.13
C ILE A 256 -7.72 -18.07 -6.09
N GLN A 257 -8.42 -17.23 -6.87
CA GLN A 257 -7.79 -16.23 -7.73
C GLN A 257 -8.47 -14.87 -7.54
N SER A 258 -7.66 -13.80 -7.48
CA SER A 258 -8.10 -12.41 -7.54
C SER A 258 -7.19 -11.62 -8.48
N THR A 259 -7.77 -10.68 -9.23
CA THR A 259 -7.09 -9.99 -10.35
C THR A 259 -6.47 -8.64 -9.96
N GLY A 260 -6.58 -8.26 -8.70
CA GLY A 260 -6.27 -6.91 -8.25
C GLY A 260 -7.47 -5.98 -8.45
N THR A 261 -7.24 -4.79 -8.96
CA THR A 261 -8.28 -3.79 -9.19
C THR A 261 -8.15 -3.13 -10.57
N ALA A 262 -9.21 -2.46 -11.02
CA ALA A 262 -9.23 -1.61 -12.22
C ALA A 262 -8.69 -2.30 -13.49
N PHE A 263 -8.97 -3.58 -13.65
CA PHE A 263 -8.44 -4.40 -14.76
C PHE A 263 -6.90 -4.41 -14.84
N ALA A 264 -6.18 -4.30 -13.75
CA ALA A 264 -4.72 -4.50 -13.80
C ALA A 264 -4.39 -5.87 -14.41
N ASN A 265 -5.19 -6.88 -14.05
CA ASN A 265 -5.15 -8.20 -14.67
C ASN A 265 -6.56 -8.67 -15.07
N ILE A 266 -6.61 -9.69 -15.90
CA ILE A 266 -7.79 -10.51 -16.18
C ILE A 266 -7.43 -11.94 -15.77
N GLY A 267 -8.27 -12.58 -14.96
CA GLY A 267 -8.11 -13.96 -14.56
C GLY A 267 -8.49 -14.93 -15.69
N VAL A 268 -7.75 -16.02 -15.81
CA VAL A 268 -7.91 -17.03 -16.86
C VAL A 268 -7.91 -18.41 -16.23
N ILE A 269 -9.06 -19.07 -16.20
CA ILE A 269 -9.21 -20.43 -15.70
C ILE A 269 -9.53 -21.35 -16.89
N THR A 270 -8.65 -22.31 -17.16
CA THR A 270 -8.82 -23.26 -18.29
C THR A 270 -9.34 -24.61 -17.79
N ILE A 271 -10.41 -25.08 -18.39
CA ILE A 271 -11.07 -26.36 -18.10
C ILE A 271 -10.88 -27.30 -19.30
N ASP A 272 -10.47 -28.53 -19.06
CA ASP A 272 -10.44 -29.59 -20.05
C ASP A 272 -11.82 -30.25 -20.14
N ASN A 273 -12.49 -30.13 -21.29
CA ASN A 273 -13.87 -30.54 -21.47
C ASN A 273 -14.05 -32.08 -21.40
N ALA A 274 -13.02 -32.85 -21.78
CA ALA A 274 -13.05 -34.29 -21.76
C ALA A 274 -12.95 -34.85 -20.33
N THR A 275 -12.08 -34.28 -19.50
CA THR A 275 -11.85 -34.71 -18.11
C THR A 275 -12.71 -33.94 -17.10
N LYS A 276 -13.30 -32.82 -17.53
CA LYS A 276 -14.08 -31.89 -16.69
C LYS A 276 -13.28 -31.39 -15.48
N LYS A 277 -12.00 -31.07 -15.69
CA LYS A 277 -11.08 -30.59 -14.66
C LYS A 277 -10.47 -29.26 -15.05
N ILE A 278 -10.21 -28.43 -14.06
CA ILE A 278 -9.37 -27.24 -14.20
C ILE A 278 -7.94 -27.70 -14.46
N VAL A 279 -7.35 -27.21 -15.57
CA VAL A 279 -6.00 -27.58 -16.02
C VAL A 279 -5.08 -26.38 -16.19
N GLY A 280 -5.58 -25.15 -16.01
CA GLY A 280 -4.83 -23.91 -16.04
C GLY A 280 -5.46 -22.87 -15.15
N ASN A 281 -4.63 -22.04 -14.55
CA ASN A 281 -4.99 -20.92 -13.69
C ASN A 281 -3.87 -19.88 -13.79
N GLU A 282 -4.13 -18.78 -14.49
CA GLU A 282 -3.14 -17.71 -14.74
C GLU A 282 -3.79 -16.34 -14.72
N LEU A 283 -2.96 -15.29 -14.55
CA LEU A 283 -3.36 -13.90 -14.69
C LEU A 283 -2.80 -13.33 -15.99
N LYS A 284 -3.66 -12.67 -16.76
CA LYS A 284 -3.26 -11.91 -17.94
C LYS A 284 -3.11 -10.45 -17.57
N ALA A 285 -1.87 -9.96 -17.48
CA ALA A 285 -1.59 -8.56 -17.23
C ALA A 285 -2.17 -7.68 -18.36
N ILE A 286 -2.89 -6.66 -17.98
CA ILE A 286 -3.48 -5.64 -18.88
C ILE A 286 -2.68 -4.36 -18.79
N TRP A 287 -2.32 -3.95 -17.59
CA TRP A 287 -1.43 -2.83 -17.31
C TRP A 287 -0.77 -3.00 -15.94
N HIS A 288 0.36 -2.35 -15.76
CA HIS A 288 1.02 -2.20 -14.45
C HIS A 288 1.63 -0.82 -14.30
N THR A 289 2.10 -0.48 -13.13
CA THR A 289 2.79 0.76 -12.83
C THR A 289 4.28 0.50 -12.67
N GLU A 290 5.12 1.27 -13.35
CA GLU A 290 6.57 1.25 -13.16
C GLU A 290 7.12 2.64 -12.89
N LYS A 291 8.33 2.74 -12.36
CA LYS A 291 9.03 4.03 -12.22
C LYS A 291 9.74 4.37 -13.53
N ASN A 292 9.50 5.57 -14.07
CA ASN A 292 10.27 6.08 -15.21
C ASN A 292 11.66 6.56 -14.80
N ALA A 293 12.45 7.05 -15.76
CA ALA A 293 13.80 7.56 -15.52
C ALA A 293 13.86 8.74 -14.53
N ASP A 294 12.76 9.44 -14.32
CA ASP A 294 12.63 10.56 -13.38
C ASP A 294 12.06 10.11 -12.02
N GLY A 295 12.00 8.81 -11.73
CA GLY A 295 11.43 8.23 -10.51
C GLY A 295 9.90 8.33 -10.40
N LYS A 296 9.21 8.89 -11.42
CA LYS A 296 7.75 9.02 -11.41
C LYS A 296 7.07 7.73 -11.84
N SER A 297 6.02 7.37 -11.13
CA SER A 297 5.17 6.25 -11.52
C SER A 297 4.48 6.54 -12.85
N VAL A 298 4.62 5.61 -13.79
CA VAL A 298 3.96 5.65 -15.11
C VAL A 298 3.22 4.35 -15.35
N THR A 299 2.05 4.44 -15.98
CA THR A 299 1.27 3.27 -16.36
C THR A 299 1.81 2.69 -17.67
N VAL A 300 2.16 1.42 -17.65
CA VAL A 300 2.56 0.63 -18.82
C VAL A 300 1.43 -0.29 -19.22
N VAL A 301 1.06 -0.23 -20.49
CA VAL A 301 -0.01 -1.09 -21.04
C VAL A 301 0.60 -2.37 -21.60
N ASP A 302 0.33 -3.49 -20.94
CA ASP A 302 0.83 -4.84 -21.29
C ASP A 302 0.02 -5.44 -22.45
N TYR A 303 -1.31 -5.43 -22.35
CA TYR A 303 -2.20 -5.93 -23.39
C TYR A 303 -2.86 -4.76 -24.13
N LYS A 304 -2.48 -4.57 -25.40
CA LYS A 304 -2.84 -3.39 -26.21
C LYS A 304 -4.07 -3.59 -27.11
N THR A 305 -4.50 -4.82 -27.32
CA THR A 305 -5.66 -5.13 -28.18
C THR A 305 -6.95 -4.66 -27.50
N ARG A 306 -7.83 -4.04 -28.27
CA ARG A 306 -9.13 -3.52 -27.81
C ARG A 306 -10.21 -3.93 -28.83
N ASP A 307 -11.35 -4.37 -28.34
CA ASP A 307 -12.54 -4.52 -29.19
C ASP A 307 -13.08 -3.16 -29.58
N GLU A 308 -13.17 -2.88 -30.88
CA GLU A 308 -13.57 -1.57 -31.41
C GLU A 308 -14.99 -1.16 -31.00
N LYS A 309 -15.92 -2.14 -30.92
CA LYS A 309 -17.32 -1.87 -30.59
C LYS A 309 -17.47 -1.52 -29.12
N VAL A 310 -16.79 -2.26 -28.24
CA VAL A 310 -16.82 -2.00 -26.80
C VAL A 310 -16.07 -0.71 -26.49
N ALA A 311 -14.93 -0.45 -27.14
CA ALA A 311 -14.22 0.82 -27.04
C ALA A 311 -15.07 2.04 -27.48
N ALA A 312 -15.86 1.89 -28.54
CA ALA A 312 -16.79 2.93 -28.96
C ALA A 312 -17.93 3.16 -27.94
N ALA A 313 -18.41 2.10 -27.28
CA ALA A 313 -19.39 2.22 -26.21
C ALA A 313 -18.80 2.95 -24.98
N ALA A 314 -17.59 2.61 -24.56
CA ALA A 314 -16.88 3.32 -23.49
C ALA A 314 -16.69 4.81 -23.83
N LYS A 315 -16.24 5.11 -25.04
CA LYS A 315 -16.05 6.48 -25.49
C LYS A 315 -17.34 7.31 -25.47
N ALA A 316 -18.49 6.70 -25.76
CA ALA A 316 -19.78 7.38 -25.72
C ALA A 316 -20.18 7.81 -24.30
N ILE A 317 -19.64 7.16 -23.27
CA ILE A 317 -19.82 7.52 -21.85
C ILE A 317 -18.73 8.54 -21.44
N ILE A 318 -17.48 8.28 -21.80
CA ILE A 318 -16.30 9.07 -21.40
C ILE A 318 -16.38 10.51 -21.94
N ASP A 319 -16.60 10.70 -23.28
CA ASP A 319 -16.49 12.01 -23.92
C ASP A 319 -17.42 13.10 -23.31
N PRO A 320 -18.72 12.83 -23.03
CA PRO A 320 -19.59 13.80 -22.38
C PRO A 320 -19.16 14.16 -20.97
N ILE A 321 -18.68 13.15 -20.21
CA ILE A 321 -18.25 13.34 -18.83
C ILE A 321 -16.93 14.12 -18.79
N ASP A 322 -15.95 13.77 -19.60
CA ASP A 322 -14.69 14.51 -19.72
C ASP A 322 -14.91 15.97 -20.10
N LYS A 323 -15.89 16.23 -20.97
CA LYS A 323 -16.25 17.59 -21.32
C LYS A 323 -16.89 18.37 -20.16
N ALA A 324 -17.68 17.69 -19.32
CA ALA A 324 -18.38 18.33 -18.19
C ALA A 324 -17.47 18.49 -16.95
N TYR A 325 -16.58 17.55 -16.72
CA TYR A 325 -15.77 17.44 -15.49
C TYR A 325 -14.29 17.77 -15.70
N GLY A 326 -13.81 17.81 -16.94
CA GLY A 326 -12.38 18.04 -17.24
C GLY A 326 -11.95 19.51 -17.23
N GLU A 327 -12.87 20.47 -16.94
CA GLU A 327 -12.50 21.88 -16.87
C GLU A 327 -11.68 22.16 -15.60
N LYS A 328 -10.50 22.77 -15.79
CA LYS A 328 -9.65 23.24 -14.69
C LYS A 328 -10.34 24.32 -13.89
N PHE A 329 -10.35 24.18 -12.56
CA PHE A 329 -10.85 25.22 -11.64
C PHE A 329 -9.81 25.70 -10.63
N ALA A 330 -8.72 24.93 -10.43
CA ALA A 330 -7.67 25.23 -9.45
C ALA A 330 -6.29 24.71 -9.92
N VAL A 331 -5.27 24.98 -9.10
CA VAL A 331 -3.91 24.43 -9.22
C VAL A 331 -3.48 23.89 -7.88
N SER A 332 -2.82 22.74 -7.87
CA SER A 332 -2.07 22.27 -6.70
C SER A 332 -0.58 22.49 -6.91
N GLU A 333 0.08 23.18 -5.99
CA GLU A 333 1.53 23.38 -5.96
C GLU A 333 2.24 22.23 -5.24
N VAL A 334 1.48 21.39 -4.54
CA VAL A 334 1.95 20.27 -3.72
C VAL A 334 1.26 18.97 -4.14
N ALA A 335 1.90 17.83 -3.88
CA ALA A 335 1.25 16.53 -4.05
C ALA A 335 0.37 16.22 -2.84
N LEU A 336 -0.88 15.80 -3.08
CA LEU A 336 -1.83 15.45 -2.02
C LEU A 336 -1.99 13.92 -1.98
N ASN A 337 -1.68 13.34 -0.82
CA ASN A 337 -1.68 11.89 -0.62
C ASN A 337 -3.08 11.35 -0.35
N GLY A 338 -3.62 10.57 -1.27
CA GLY A 338 -4.86 9.80 -1.14
C GLY A 338 -4.63 8.29 -1.26
N ALA A 339 -3.38 7.83 -1.05
CA ALA A 339 -3.08 6.40 -1.05
C ALA A 339 -3.83 5.65 0.06
N LYS A 340 -4.11 4.37 -0.15
CA LYS A 340 -4.79 3.52 0.84
C LYS A 340 -3.89 3.29 2.06
N ALA A 341 -2.72 2.70 1.85
CA ALA A 341 -1.68 2.31 2.81
C ALA A 341 -0.43 1.85 2.02
N PRO A 342 0.77 1.75 2.63
CA PRO A 342 1.13 2.27 3.94
C PRO A 342 1.30 3.80 3.93
N ASN A 343 1.23 4.41 5.11
CA ASN A 343 1.30 5.87 5.28
C ASN A 343 0.25 6.61 4.43
N GLY A 344 -0.93 6.06 4.39
CA GLY A 344 -2.06 6.56 3.62
C GLY A 344 -3.26 6.91 4.48
N ASN A 345 -4.36 7.27 3.83
CA ASN A 345 -5.56 7.76 4.52
C ASN A 345 -6.32 6.70 5.35
N ARG A 346 -5.87 5.42 5.35
CA ARG A 346 -6.49 4.34 6.11
C ARG A 346 -5.64 3.80 7.26
N ASP A 347 -4.46 4.36 7.46
CA ASP A 347 -3.54 3.99 8.54
C ASP A 347 -2.80 5.17 9.15
N SER A 348 -2.88 6.36 8.51
CA SER A 348 -2.14 7.56 8.91
C SER A 348 -2.90 8.84 8.56
N GLU A 349 -2.50 9.96 9.13
CA GLU A 349 -2.91 11.29 8.67
C GLU A 349 -2.36 11.57 7.28
N THR A 350 -3.16 12.23 6.44
CA THR A 350 -2.70 12.68 5.13
C THR A 350 -3.06 14.14 4.87
N ASN A 351 -2.21 14.84 4.13
CA ASN A 351 -2.45 16.23 3.75
C ASN A 351 -3.73 16.41 2.89
N LEU A 352 -4.15 15.37 2.15
CA LEU A 352 -5.43 15.38 1.46
C LEU A 352 -6.60 15.20 2.43
N GLY A 353 -6.45 14.38 3.45
CA GLY A 353 -7.40 14.24 4.55
C GLY A 353 -7.60 15.56 5.30
N ASP A 354 -6.50 16.27 5.55
CA ASP A 354 -6.51 17.61 6.15
C ASP A 354 -7.28 18.61 5.29
N LEU A 355 -6.98 18.70 4.00
CA LEU A 355 -7.68 19.57 3.05
C LEU A 355 -9.19 19.31 3.04
N ILE A 356 -9.60 18.05 3.02
CA ILE A 356 -11.02 17.66 2.98
C ILE A 356 -11.71 18.06 4.30
N THR A 357 -11.11 17.75 5.44
CA THR A 357 -11.71 18.02 6.75
C THR A 357 -11.71 19.52 7.09
N ASP A 358 -10.71 20.27 6.65
CA ASP A 358 -10.72 21.74 6.75
C ASP A 358 -11.85 22.34 5.90
N ALA A 359 -12.07 21.83 4.68
CA ALA A 359 -13.18 22.26 3.83
C ALA A 359 -14.55 21.97 4.49
N MET A 360 -14.70 20.80 5.11
CA MET A 360 -15.92 20.42 5.83
C MET A 360 -16.19 21.38 7.00
N LEU A 361 -15.15 21.63 7.82
CA LEU A 361 -15.23 22.53 8.97
C LEU A 361 -15.57 23.97 8.55
N TRP A 362 -14.83 24.50 7.56
CA TRP A 362 -15.06 25.83 6.99
C TRP A 362 -16.49 26.01 6.51
N LYS A 363 -17.02 25.05 5.76
CA LYS A 363 -18.35 25.17 5.16
C LYS A 363 -19.47 25.17 6.19
N VAL A 364 -19.41 24.26 7.17
CA VAL A 364 -20.47 24.13 8.17
C VAL A 364 -20.45 25.32 9.14
N LEU A 365 -19.28 25.79 9.55
CA LEU A 365 -19.18 26.99 10.39
C LEU A 365 -19.72 28.25 9.71
N ALA A 366 -19.62 28.32 8.37
CA ALA A 366 -20.15 29.49 7.64
C ALA A 366 -21.66 29.43 7.41
N ASP A 367 -22.23 28.25 7.11
CA ASP A 367 -23.56 28.12 6.52
C ASP A 367 -24.60 27.42 7.43
N ALA A 368 -24.16 26.71 8.49
CA ALA A 368 -25.05 25.93 9.33
C ALA A 368 -25.21 26.53 10.73
N GLU A 369 -26.42 26.39 11.32
CA GLU A 369 -26.67 26.75 12.70
C GLU A 369 -26.19 25.64 13.64
N ILE A 370 -25.02 25.85 14.26
CA ILE A 370 -24.43 24.93 15.24
C ILE A 370 -24.87 25.36 16.65
N THR A 371 -25.28 24.37 17.47
CA THR A 371 -25.88 24.63 18.80
C THR A 371 -24.89 24.50 19.95
N VAL A 372 -23.62 24.18 19.68
CA VAL A 372 -22.52 24.19 20.67
C VAL A 372 -21.57 25.34 20.40
N PRO A 373 -20.72 25.77 21.37
CA PRO A 373 -19.65 26.71 21.11
C PRO A 373 -18.73 26.26 19.95
N GLU A 374 -18.22 27.21 19.18
CA GLU A 374 -17.33 26.93 18.04
C GLU A 374 -16.09 26.10 18.45
N GLU A 375 -15.57 26.32 19.66
CA GLU A 375 -14.49 25.54 20.22
C GLU A 375 -14.82 24.06 20.45
N ASN A 376 -16.08 23.65 20.38
CA ASN A 376 -16.54 22.25 20.47
C ASN A 376 -16.98 21.68 19.12
N VAL A 377 -16.56 22.30 18.02
CA VAL A 377 -16.86 21.81 16.66
C VAL A 377 -15.63 21.15 16.06
N VAL A 378 -15.77 19.93 15.58
CA VAL A 378 -14.70 19.16 14.92
C VAL A 378 -15.20 18.58 13.61
N ALA A 379 -14.29 18.26 12.70
CA ALA A 379 -14.63 17.50 11.49
C ALA A 379 -13.93 16.16 11.49
N ILE A 380 -14.63 15.11 11.03
CA ILE A 380 -14.11 13.75 10.87
C ILE A 380 -14.63 13.20 9.54
N THR A 381 -13.73 12.66 8.72
CA THR A 381 -14.13 11.82 7.58
C THR A 381 -13.38 10.49 7.62
N ASN A 382 -13.98 9.43 7.11
CA ASN A 382 -13.33 8.12 7.04
C ASN A 382 -12.35 8.03 5.87
N GLY A 383 -11.19 7.46 6.09
CA GLY A 383 -10.15 7.29 5.07
C GLY A 383 -10.62 6.44 3.87
N GLY A 384 -11.55 5.51 4.10
CA GLY A 384 -12.21 4.74 3.04
C GLY A 384 -12.98 5.60 2.04
N GLY A 385 -13.42 6.79 2.44
CA GLY A 385 -14.09 7.78 1.59
C GLY A 385 -13.17 8.49 0.59
N ILE A 386 -11.84 8.44 0.80
CA ILE A 386 -10.82 9.11 -0.02
C ILE A 386 -10.18 8.07 -0.94
N ARG A 387 -10.37 8.19 -2.26
CA ARG A 387 -10.11 7.10 -3.20
C ARG A 387 -8.93 7.31 -4.15
N ALA A 388 -8.37 8.52 -4.24
CA ALA A 388 -7.27 8.84 -5.13
C ALA A 388 -6.42 10.00 -4.57
N SER A 389 -5.17 10.09 -5.04
CA SER A 389 -4.27 11.22 -4.80
C SER A 389 -4.45 12.30 -5.85
N ILE A 390 -4.04 13.55 -5.54
CA ILE A 390 -3.99 14.66 -6.50
C ILE A 390 -2.51 15.04 -6.68
N GLY A 391 -2.05 15.04 -7.94
CA GLY A 391 -0.67 15.43 -8.27
C GLY A 391 -0.48 16.95 -8.33
N VAL A 392 0.78 17.39 -8.38
CA VAL A 392 1.12 18.79 -8.65
C VAL A 392 0.64 19.18 -10.06
N GLY A 393 -0.02 20.31 -10.19
CA GLY A 393 -0.49 20.86 -11.47
C GLY A 393 -1.95 21.28 -11.47
N ASP A 394 -2.59 21.20 -12.64
CA ASP A 394 -3.98 21.59 -12.83
C ASP A 394 -4.92 20.63 -12.09
N VAL A 395 -5.91 21.20 -11.38
CA VAL A 395 -6.96 20.45 -10.68
C VAL A 395 -8.30 20.68 -11.37
N THR A 396 -8.99 19.59 -11.69
CA THR A 396 -10.29 19.58 -12.38
C THR A 396 -11.38 19.03 -11.45
N LYS A 397 -12.64 19.25 -11.82
CA LYS A 397 -13.78 18.63 -11.12
C LYS A 397 -13.71 17.09 -11.12
N LYS A 398 -13.14 16.53 -12.20
CA LYS A 398 -12.94 15.08 -12.32
C LYS A 398 -11.98 14.55 -11.25
N ASP A 399 -10.89 15.30 -10.97
CA ASP A 399 -9.94 14.89 -9.93
C ASP A 399 -10.62 14.84 -8.56
N ILE A 400 -11.39 15.88 -8.18
CA ILE A 400 -12.12 15.89 -6.91
C ILE A 400 -13.18 14.79 -6.85
N ASN A 401 -13.93 14.54 -7.93
CA ASN A 401 -14.91 13.46 -7.97
C ASN A 401 -14.25 12.07 -7.90
N THR A 402 -13.05 11.93 -8.47
CA THR A 402 -12.28 10.68 -8.35
C THR A 402 -11.80 10.46 -6.92
N VAL A 403 -11.44 11.53 -6.20
CA VAL A 403 -11.10 11.48 -4.77
C VAL A 403 -12.32 11.13 -3.93
N LEU A 404 -13.50 11.71 -4.21
CA LEU A 404 -14.73 11.62 -3.42
C LEU A 404 -15.91 11.10 -4.27
N PRO A 405 -15.91 9.84 -4.72
CA PRO A 405 -16.82 9.36 -5.76
C PRO A 405 -18.20 8.90 -5.26
N PHE A 406 -18.45 8.91 -3.94
CA PHE A 406 -19.64 8.30 -3.34
C PHE A 406 -20.90 9.17 -3.38
N GLY A 407 -20.73 10.47 -3.71
CA GLY A 407 -21.84 11.41 -3.66
C GLY A 407 -22.35 11.66 -2.22
N ASN A 408 -21.50 11.49 -1.24
CA ASN A 408 -21.82 11.75 0.15
C ASN A 408 -22.12 13.23 0.38
N THR A 409 -23.07 13.51 1.29
CA THR A 409 -23.40 14.85 1.78
C THR A 409 -22.77 15.11 3.14
N LEU A 410 -22.60 16.38 3.51
CA LEU A 410 -22.18 16.75 4.86
C LEU A 410 -23.33 16.55 5.85
N ALA A 411 -23.00 15.96 7.01
CA ALA A 411 -23.88 15.79 8.13
C ALA A 411 -23.22 16.34 9.41
N VAL A 412 -24.04 16.73 10.37
CA VAL A 412 -23.62 17.15 11.70
C VAL A 412 -24.23 16.22 12.73
N VAL A 413 -23.39 15.67 13.60
CA VAL A 413 -23.79 14.75 14.68
C VAL A 413 -23.36 15.34 16.00
N TYR A 414 -24.28 15.41 16.98
CA TYR A 414 -23.96 15.89 18.32
C TYR A 414 -23.75 14.72 19.26
N VAL A 415 -22.53 14.59 19.80
CA VAL A 415 -22.11 13.50 20.67
C VAL A 415 -21.46 14.01 21.94
N LYS A 416 -21.48 13.20 22.98
CA LYS A 416 -20.62 13.39 24.15
C LYS A 416 -19.16 13.16 23.81
N GLY A 417 -18.23 13.77 24.56
CA GLY A 417 -16.82 13.49 24.43
C GLY A 417 -16.50 11.99 24.62
N SER A 418 -17.19 11.33 25.54
CA SER A 418 -17.06 9.88 25.72
C SER A 418 -17.49 9.05 24.49
N GLU A 419 -18.54 9.49 23.78
CA GLU A 419 -19.00 8.86 22.53
C GLU A 419 -18.04 9.16 21.35
N LEU A 420 -17.42 10.36 21.36
CA LEU A 420 -16.35 10.70 20.42
C LEU A 420 -15.12 9.82 20.62
N LEU A 421 -14.70 9.57 21.88
CA LEU A 421 -13.64 8.64 22.20
C LEU A 421 -13.97 7.21 21.77
N GLU A 422 -15.22 6.76 22.01
CA GLU A 422 -15.68 5.44 21.54
C GLU A 422 -15.53 5.31 20.01
N ALA A 423 -15.97 6.33 19.27
CA ALA A 423 -15.87 6.34 17.82
C ALA A 423 -14.42 6.27 17.31
N LEU A 424 -13.51 7.04 17.94
CA LEU A 424 -12.09 7.04 17.57
C LEU A 424 -11.39 5.72 17.96
N GLU A 425 -11.67 5.19 19.15
CA GLU A 425 -11.12 3.90 19.59
C GLU A 425 -11.57 2.77 18.66
N ALA A 426 -12.87 2.75 18.28
CA ALA A 426 -13.42 1.76 17.36
C ALA A 426 -12.86 1.92 15.94
N SER A 427 -12.63 3.15 15.46
CA SER A 427 -12.16 3.38 14.08
C SER A 427 -10.65 3.17 13.90
N THR A 428 -9.93 2.99 14.99
CA THR A 428 -8.49 2.72 15.00
C THR A 428 -8.13 1.35 15.61
N TYR A 429 -9.10 0.44 15.76
CA TYR A 429 -8.96 -0.80 16.52
C TYR A 429 -7.82 -1.71 16.02
N CYS A 430 -7.52 -1.70 14.73
CA CYS A 430 -6.48 -2.52 14.11
C CYS A 430 -5.24 -1.71 13.67
N THR A 431 -5.21 -0.38 13.89
CA THR A 431 -4.03 0.44 13.56
C THR A 431 -2.77 -0.14 14.23
N PRO A 432 -1.65 -0.31 13.51
CA PRO A 432 -1.29 0.31 12.22
C PRO A 432 -1.84 -0.39 10.97
N GLU A 433 -2.56 -1.48 11.10
CA GLU A 433 -3.21 -2.12 9.96
C GLU A 433 -4.28 -1.20 9.35
N SER A 434 -4.41 -1.28 8.02
CA SER A 434 -5.25 -0.39 7.23
C SER A 434 -6.74 -0.71 7.39
N ILE A 435 -7.55 0.31 7.72
CA ILE A 435 -9.00 0.18 7.80
C ILE A 435 -9.73 1.36 7.13
N GLY A 436 -10.85 1.09 6.45
CA GLY A 436 -11.68 2.13 5.83
C GLY A 436 -12.20 3.18 6.81
N GLY A 437 -12.48 2.76 8.04
CA GLY A 437 -12.93 3.63 9.12
C GLY A 437 -11.89 4.57 9.69
N PHE A 438 -10.59 4.41 9.41
CA PHE A 438 -9.54 5.27 9.95
C PHE A 438 -9.88 6.75 9.73
N PRO A 439 -9.84 7.59 10.79
CA PRO A 439 -10.32 8.97 10.70
C PRO A 439 -9.28 9.89 10.06
N GLN A 440 -9.76 10.85 9.27
CA GLN A 440 -9.05 12.08 8.94
C GLN A 440 -9.80 13.21 9.65
N VAL A 441 -9.10 14.17 10.28
CA VAL A 441 -9.75 15.08 11.22
C VAL A 441 -9.35 16.55 11.05
N ALA A 442 -10.26 17.46 11.45
CA ALA A 442 -9.96 18.88 11.68
C ALA A 442 -10.55 19.36 13.01
N GLY A 443 -9.89 20.35 13.61
CA GLY A 443 -10.31 20.93 14.90
C GLY A 443 -9.94 20.07 16.11
N MET A 444 -9.20 18.97 15.93
CA MET A 444 -8.78 18.10 17.05
C MET A 444 -7.38 17.52 16.80
N GLN A 445 -6.74 17.14 17.90
CA GLN A 445 -5.50 16.36 17.89
C GLN A 445 -5.65 15.14 18.79
N PHE A 446 -5.28 13.95 18.29
CA PHE A 446 -5.31 12.73 19.09
C PHE A 446 -4.16 11.79 18.77
N THR A 447 -3.87 10.91 19.72
CA THR A 447 -2.84 9.87 19.61
C THR A 447 -3.48 8.49 19.69
N VAL A 448 -3.01 7.56 18.85
CA VAL A 448 -3.35 6.14 18.91
C VAL A 448 -2.12 5.37 19.39
N ALA A 449 -2.15 4.85 20.61
CA ALA A 449 -1.10 4.00 21.16
C ALA A 449 -1.28 2.56 20.65
N THR A 450 -0.57 2.19 19.59
CA THR A 450 -0.74 0.87 18.96
C THR A 450 -0.16 -0.28 19.77
N TYR A 451 0.68 0.03 20.74
CA TYR A 451 1.23 -0.93 21.71
C TYR A 451 0.22 -1.32 22.83
N GLU A 452 -0.89 -0.60 22.93
CA GLU A 452 -1.97 -0.94 23.84
C GLU A 452 -3.01 -1.83 23.13
N THR A 453 -3.61 -2.77 23.90
CA THR A 453 -4.56 -3.73 23.34
C THR A 453 -5.94 -3.11 23.16
N TYR A 454 -6.57 -3.31 22.01
CA TYR A 454 -7.98 -3.03 21.82
C TYR A 454 -8.85 -4.02 22.62
N ASP A 455 -9.56 -3.53 23.63
CA ASP A 455 -10.46 -4.34 24.48
C ASP A 455 -11.87 -4.32 23.88
N LYS A 456 -12.17 -5.28 23.03
CA LYS A 456 -13.45 -5.35 22.31
C LYS A 456 -14.58 -5.94 23.14
N ASN A 457 -15.81 -5.52 22.89
CA ASN A 457 -17.02 -6.10 23.45
C ASN A 457 -17.20 -7.58 23.03
N ASP A 458 -18.00 -8.33 23.80
CA ASP A 458 -18.26 -9.75 23.51
C ASP A 458 -19.20 -9.92 22.30
N GLU A 459 -20.01 -8.90 21.99
CA GLU A 459 -20.97 -8.87 20.87
C GLU A 459 -20.63 -7.69 19.95
N SER A 460 -20.81 -7.88 18.64
CA SER A 460 -20.67 -6.83 17.65
C SER A 460 -21.73 -5.75 17.85
N TYR A 461 -21.47 -4.58 17.28
CA TYR A 461 -22.51 -3.55 17.15
C TYR A 461 -23.75 -4.09 16.43
N PRO A 462 -24.96 -3.61 16.77
CA PRO A 462 -26.17 -4.02 16.07
C PRO A 462 -26.08 -3.82 14.55
N ASN A 463 -26.38 -4.87 13.79
CA ASN A 463 -26.29 -4.89 12.32
C ASN A 463 -24.90 -4.49 11.79
N SER A 464 -23.86 -4.97 12.44
CA SER A 464 -22.47 -4.67 12.09
C SER A 464 -21.60 -5.89 12.29
N THR A 465 -20.49 -5.96 11.57
CA THR A 465 -19.41 -6.94 11.80
C THR A 465 -18.38 -6.41 12.80
N TYR A 466 -18.38 -5.12 13.11
CA TYR A 466 -17.46 -4.49 14.04
C TYR A 466 -17.93 -4.57 15.49
N TYR A 467 -16.95 -4.54 16.39
CA TYR A 467 -17.15 -4.63 17.84
C TYR A 467 -16.76 -3.30 18.48
N GLY A 468 -17.62 -2.77 19.33
CA GLY A 468 -17.29 -1.58 20.11
C GLY A 468 -16.24 -1.87 21.21
N PRO A 469 -15.55 -0.84 21.71
CA PRO A 469 -14.61 -1.00 22.83
C PRO A 469 -15.36 -1.20 24.15
N LYS A 470 -14.83 -2.06 25.02
CA LYS A 470 -15.24 -2.14 26.44
C LYS A 470 -14.62 -1.02 27.25
N THR A 471 -13.36 -0.70 26.93
CA THR A 471 -12.58 0.37 27.57
C THR A 471 -11.84 1.17 26.51
N ILE A 472 -11.60 2.43 26.80
CA ILE A 472 -10.77 3.30 25.95
C ILE A 472 -9.32 3.12 26.43
N ASN A 473 -8.52 2.45 25.63
CA ASN A 473 -7.14 2.13 25.99
C ASN A 473 -6.11 2.78 25.05
N ARG A 474 -6.43 2.87 23.75
CA ARG A 474 -5.49 3.24 22.70
C ARG A 474 -5.54 4.70 22.32
N VAL A 475 -6.75 5.30 22.36
CA VAL A 475 -6.94 6.67 21.91
C VAL A 475 -6.87 7.66 23.07
N THR A 476 -6.08 8.72 22.87
CA THR A 476 -6.05 9.89 23.77
C THR A 476 -6.26 11.15 22.93
N ILE A 477 -7.33 11.90 23.19
CA ILE A 477 -7.54 13.21 22.57
C ILE A 477 -6.71 14.23 23.35
N GLY A 478 -5.69 14.79 22.69
CA GLY A 478 -4.79 15.77 23.29
C GLY A 478 -5.42 17.15 23.41
N SER A 479 -6.11 17.61 22.36
CA SER A 479 -6.82 18.89 22.38
C SER A 479 -7.94 18.94 21.34
N ILE A 480 -8.92 19.80 21.59
CA ILE A 480 -9.93 20.20 20.61
C ILE A 480 -9.91 21.74 20.49
N ASN A 481 -9.62 22.23 19.28
CA ASN A 481 -9.44 23.65 18.97
C ASN A 481 -8.49 24.37 19.98
N GLY A 482 -7.40 23.67 20.37
CA GLY A 482 -6.37 24.16 21.27
C GLY A 482 -6.78 24.21 22.75
N LYS A 483 -7.90 23.57 23.11
CA LYS A 483 -8.38 23.43 24.50
C LYS A 483 -8.30 22.01 24.98
N ASP A 484 -8.22 21.82 26.28
CA ASP A 484 -8.25 20.48 26.91
C ASP A 484 -9.57 19.79 26.57
N PHE A 485 -9.47 18.51 26.25
CA PHE A 485 -10.64 17.67 25.97
C PHE A 485 -11.47 17.38 27.22
N ASP A 486 -12.81 17.51 27.12
CA ASP A 486 -13.75 17.16 28.19
C ASP A 486 -14.67 16.01 27.74
N PRO A 487 -14.57 14.81 28.33
CA PRO A 487 -15.42 13.67 27.97
C PRO A 487 -16.91 13.88 28.26
N GLU A 488 -17.29 14.81 29.12
CA GLU A 488 -18.68 15.13 29.45
C GLU A 488 -19.30 16.27 28.60
N ALA A 489 -18.45 17.01 27.90
CA ALA A 489 -18.94 18.08 27.00
C ALA A 489 -19.65 17.47 25.78
N THR A 490 -20.51 18.29 25.15
CA THR A 490 -21.11 17.94 23.85
C THR A 490 -20.30 18.58 22.74
N TYR A 491 -19.96 17.78 21.75
CA TYR A 491 -19.26 18.18 20.53
C TYR A 491 -20.17 18.05 19.32
N ALA A 492 -20.07 19.00 18.38
CA ALA A 492 -20.64 18.87 17.06
C ALA A 492 -19.58 18.28 16.14
N VAL A 493 -19.80 17.06 15.68
CA VAL A 493 -18.94 16.36 14.72
C VAL A 493 -19.51 16.57 13.33
N ILE A 494 -18.78 17.31 12.51
CA ILE A 494 -19.06 17.45 11.08
C ILE A 494 -18.48 16.23 10.38
N THR A 495 -19.31 15.51 9.65
CA THR A 495 -18.89 14.29 8.97
C THR A 495 -19.67 14.10 7.67
N ASN A 496 -19.43 13.02 6.95
CA ASN A 496 -20.25 12.65 5.81
C ASN A 496 -21.46 11.80 6.25
N ASN A 497 -22.51 11.77 5.45
CA ASN A 497 -23.77 11.09 5.77
C ASN A 497 -23.62 9.56 5.91
N PHE A 498 -22.61 8.95 5.30
CA PHE A 498 -22.27 7.54 5.48
C PHE A 498 -21.79 7.28 6.91
N VAL A 499 -20.80 8.04 7.38
CA VAL A 499 -20.25 7.97 8.75
C VAL A 499 -21.32 8.34 9.79
N ALA A 500 -22.09 9.40 9.56
CA ALA A 500 -23.23 9.77 10.42
C ALA A 500 -24.32 8.70 10.49
N GLY A 501 -24.41 7.83 9.47
CA GLY A 501 -25.29 6.68 9.42
C GLY A 501 -24.76 5.44 10.14
N GLY A 502 -23.53 5.47 10.66
CA GLY A 502 -22.88 4.34 11.30
C GLY A 502 -22.08 3.46 10.34
N GLY A 503 -21.72 3.99 9.18
CA GLY A 503 -20.82 3.32 8.24
C GLY A 503 -19.47 3.02 8.88
N ASP A 504 -18.77 2.02 8.37
CA ASP A 504 -17.56 1.48 8.98
C ASP A 504 -17.78 1.17 10.48
N THR A 505 -16.97 1.74 11.36
CA THR A 505 -16.98 1.50 12.81
C THR A 505 -17.73 2.56 13.63
N TYR A 506 -18.41 3.52 12.97
CA TYR A 506 -18.95 4.73 13.61
C TYR A 506 -20.38 4.54 14.19
N TYR A 507 -20.65 3.40 14.81
CA TYR A 507 -21.93 3.13 15.44
C TYR A 507 -22.32 4.17 16.49
N ALA A 508 -21.39 4.71 17.27
CA ALA A 508 -21.64 5.77 18.24
C ALA A 508 -22.30 7.01 17.61
N PHE A 509 -21.96 7.35 16.37
CA PHE A 509 -22.60 8.45 15.64
C PHE A 509 -24.01 8.09 15.16
N ALA A 510 -24.23 6.87 14.70
CA ALA A 510 -25.57 6.40 14.33
C ALA A 510 -26.53 6.36 15.52
N ALA A 511 -26.02 6.06 16.72
CA ALA A 511 -26.80 6.02 17.96
C ALA A 511 -27.16 7.44 18.49
N ALA A 512 -26.50 8.49 18.00
CA ALA A 512 -26.77 9.87 18.43
C ALA A 512 -28.19 10.29 18.05
N THR A 513 -28.90 10.85 19.04
CA THR A 513 -30.30 11.28 18.86
C THR A 513 -30.47 12.66 18.21
N ASN A 514 -29.38 13.43 18.16
CA ASN A 514 -29.35 14.77 17.56
C ASN A 514 -28.34 14.78 16.41
N GLN A 515 -28.85 14.73 15.20
CA GLN A 515 -28.07 14.80 13.96
C GLN A 515 -28.93 15.33 12.80
N PHE A 516 -28.30 15.97 11.84
CA PHE A 516 -28.94 16.39 10.60
C PHE A 516 -28.00 16.29 9.42
N ASP A 517 -28.57 15.99 8.25
CA ASP A 517 -27.86 16.01 6.96
C ASP A 517 -28.09 17.40 6.32
N THR A 518 -27.05 18.07 5.93
CA THR A 518 -27.11 19.41 5.32
C THR A 518 -27.60 19.36 3.87
N GLY A 519 -27.50 18.19 3.23
CA GLY A 519 -27.75 18.01 1.79
C GLY A 519 -26.65 18.61 0.88
N LEU A 520 -25.55 19.12 1.44
CA LEU A 520 -24.43 19.69 0.68
C LEU A 520 -23.49 18.56 0.21
N PRO A 521 -23.28 18.37 -1.10
CA PRO A 521 -22.35 17.34 -1.60
C PRO A 521 -20.91 17.62 -1.15
N LEU A 522 -20.22 16.63 -0.61
CA LEU A 522 -18.88 16.78 -0.05
C LEU A 522 -17.84 17.20 -1.10
N ASP A 523 -17.91 16.65 -2.30
CA ASP A 523 -17.04 17.00 -3.42
C ASP A 523 -17.23 18.48 -3.85
N GLU A 524 -18.47 18.97 -3.90
CA GLU A 524 -18.77 20.39 -4.17
C GLU A 524 -18.24 21.30 -3.06
N VAL A 525 -18.33 20.89 -1.79
CA VAL A 525 -17.80 21.63 -0.65
C VAL A 525 -16.28 21.78 -0.74
N VAL A 526 -15.57 20.72 -1.08
CA VAL A 526 -14.11 20.77 -1.28
C VAL A 526 -13.73 21.69 -2.44
N MET A 527 -14.45 21.62 -3.57
CA MET A 527 -14.24 22.53 -4.69
C MET A 527 -14.53 24.00 -4.33
N GLU A 528 -15.57 24.22 -3.53
CA GLU A 528 -15.93 25.56 -3.07
C GLU A 528 -14.86 26.15 -2.13
N TYR A 529 -14.34 25.35 -1.19
CA TYR A 529 -13.25 25.72 -0.30
C TYR A 529 -11.99 26.09 -1.07
N ILE A 530 -11.55 25.21 -1.98
CA ILE A 530 -10.37 25.48 -2.82
C ILE A 530 -10.54 26.79 -3.61
N THR A 531 -11.73 27.02 -4.15
CA THR A 531 -11.97 28.21 -4.99
C THR A 531 -12.09 29.49 -4.18
N LYS A 532 -12.84 29.47 -3.05
CA LYS A 532 -13.18 30.68 -2.30
C LYS A 532 -12.20 31.00 -1.20
N GLU A 533 -11.77 30.01 -0.43
CA GLU A 533 -10.88 30.21 0.71
C GLU A 533 -9.41 30.19 0.25
N LEU A 534 -9.03 29.19 -0.56
CA LEU A 534 -7.67 29.07 -1.07
C LEU A 534 -7.42 29.86 -2.38
N ASN A 535 -8.42 30.62 -2.87
CA ASN A 535 -8.32 31.42 -4.08
C ASN A 535 -7.88 30.61 -5.33
N GLY A 536 -8.22 29.33 -5.40
CA GLY A 536 -7.91 28.42 -6.50
C GLY A 536 -6.49 27.86 -6.50
N VAL A 537 -5.74 27.98 -5.37
CA VAL A 537 -4.38 27.47 -5.25
C VAL A 537 -4.22 26.66 -3.98
N ILE A 538 -3.92 25.36 -4.11
CA ILE A 538 -3.55 24.51 -2.99
C ILE A 538 -2.04 24.61 -2.84
N GLY A 539 -1.59 25.36 -1.83
CA GLY A 539 -0.19 25.75 -1.63
C GLY A 539 0.49 24.99 -0.48
N GLU A 540 1.60 25.53 -0.02
CA GLU A 540 2.53 25.01 0.98
C GLU A 540 1.86 24.56 2.29
N THR A 541 0.72 25.14 2.67
CA THR A 541 -0.04 24.75 3.87
C THR A 541 -0.40 23.25 3.87
N TYR A 542 -0.54 22.65 2.69
CA TYR A 542 -0.85 21.24 2.51
C TYR A 542 0.34 20.45 1.92
N ALA A 543 1.58 20.92 2.09
CA ALA A 543 2.75 20.17 1.63
C ALA A 543 2.94 18.87 2.42
N GLU A 544 2.70 18.94 3.74
CA GLU A 544 2.83 17.85 4.69
C GLU A 544 1.55 17.74 5.54
N PRO A 545 1.27 16.59 6.17
CA PRO A 545 0.21 16.44 7.16
C PRO A 545 0.39 17.43 8.33
N ALA A 546 -0.71 17.93 8.89
CA ALA A 546 -0.70 18.96 9.93
C ALA A 546 -0.31 18.47 11.34
N GLY A 547 -0.12 17.16 11.53
CA GLY A 547 0.21 16.55 12.83
C GLY A 547 -0.98 16.47 13.78
N ARG A 548 -2.17 16.24 13.23
CA ARG A 548 -3.42 16.10 13.99
C ARG A 548 -3.60 14.70 14.56
N ILE A 549 -3.00 13.69 13.90
CA ILE A 549 -3.11 12.28 14.27
C ILE A 549 -1.71 11.71 14.46
N VAL A 550 -1.43 11.23 15.66
CA VAL A 550 -0.17 10.54 15.97
C VAL A 550 -0.44 9.06 16.15
N VAL A 551 0.13 8.25 15.27
CA VAL A 551 0.15 6.78 15.42
C VAL A 551 1.41 6.41 16.18
N ASP A 552 1.27 6.24 17.51
CA ASP A 552 2.37 5.94 18.42
C ASP A 552 2.59 4.42 18.52
N GLN A 553 3.68 3.95 17.94
CA GLN A 553 4.07 2.54 17.98
C GLN A 553 4.91 2.18 19.20
N GLY A 554 5.10 3.12 20.13
CA GLY A 554 5.96 2.93 21.28
C GLY A 554 7.42 2.76 20.90
N VAL A 555 8.18 2.09 21.78
CA VAL A 555 9.63 1.86 21.57
C VAL A 555 9.94 0.54 20.87
N ALA A 556 8.95 -0.29 20.59
CA ALA A 556 9.19 -1.60 19.98
C ALA A 556 9.88 -1.53 18.59
N PRO A 557 9.52 -0.60 17.66
CA PRO A 557 10.24 -0.44 16.42
C PRO A 557 11.70 -0.04 16.62
N ALA A 558 11.97 0.96 17.45
CA ALA A 558 13.34 1.41 17.73
C ALA A 558 14.18 0.30 18.37
N ILE A 559 13.59 -0.52 19.25
CA ILE A 559 14.24 -1.71 19.81
C ILE A 559 14.55 -2.71 18.70
N ALA A 560 13.59 -2.99 17.81
CA ALA A 560 13.77 -3.94 16.71
C ALA A 560 14.85 -3.48 15.73
N ASP A 561 14.91 -2.17 15.44
CA ASP A 561 15.96 -1.58 14.59
C ASP A 561 17.35 -1.80 15.21
N VAL A 562 17.52 -1.52 16.49
CA VAL A 562 18.78 -1.80 17.20
C VAL A 562 19.11 -3.29 17.18
N GLN A 563 18.16 -4.17 17.42
CA GLN A 563 18.32 -5.62 17.41
C GLN A 563 18.74 -6.13 16.02
N SER A 564 18.15 -5.61 14.95
CA SER A 564 18.48 -5.99 13.57
C SER A 564 19.92 -5.66 13.18
N MET A 565 20.51 -4.63 13.83
CA MET A 565 21.90 -4.22 13.63
C MET A 565 22.91 -5.09 14.37
N VAL A 566 22.49 -5.87 15.38
CA VAL A 566 23.40 -6.74 16.12
C VAL A 566 23.67 -8.02 15.33
N MET A 567 24.93 -8.24 14.96
CA MET A 567 25.39 -9.45 14.27
C MET A 567 25.18 -10.70 15.15
N GLY A 568 25.32 -11.88 14.57
CA GLY A 568 25.21 -13.14 15.28
C GLY A 568 26.22 -13.30 16.43
N GLU A 569 25.92 -14.14 17.42
CA GLU A 569 26.74 -14.40 18.62
C GLU A 569 28.22 -14.67 18.30
N ALA A 570 28.50 -15.41 17.21
CA ALA A 570 29.88 -15.76 16.81
C ALA A 570 30.73 -14.55 16.42
N SER A 571 30.12 -13.42 16.13
CA SER A 571 30.80 -12.18 15.75
C SER A 571 31.35 -11.39 16.95
N TYR A 572 30.95 -11.76 18.16
CA TYR A 572 31.33 -11.06 19.37
C TYR A 572 32.02 -11.95 20.39
N THR A 573 32.79 -11.32 21.31
CA THR A 573 33.37 -12.07 22.43
C THR A 573 32.25 -12.60 23.33
N ALA A 574 32.35 -13.83 23.80
CA ALA A 574 31.32 -14.49 24.60
C ALA A 574 30.88 -13.71 25.84
N GLU A 575 31.81 -12.95 26.47
CA GLU A 575 31.50 -12.12 27.64
C GLU A 575 30.62 -10.92 27.27
N SER A 576 30.92 -10.20 26.15
CA SER A 576 30.15 -9.03 25.73
C SER A 576 28.77 -9.43 25.18
N TYR A 577 28.70 -10.52 24.41
CA TYR A 577 27.43 -11.01 23.88
C TYR A 577 26.50 -11.54 24.99
N LYS A 578 27.05 -12.17 26.01
CA LYS A 578 26.26 -12.62 27.18
C LYS A 578 25.57 -11.46 27.90
N ALA A 579 26.21 -10.30 27.97
CA ALA A 579 25.60 -9.11 28.56
C ALA A 579 24.42 -8.60 27.71
N TYR A 580 24.57 -8.56 26.36
CA TYR A 580 23.52 -8.23 25.43
C TYR A 580 22.34 -9.23 25.52
N ALA A 581 22.62 -10.54 25.44
CA ALA A 581 21.60 -11.59 25.53
C ALA A 581 20.79 -11.54 26.84
N ALA A 582 21.39 -11.06 27.94
CA ALA A 582 20.67 -10.88 29.18
C ALA A 582 19.64 -9.74 29.14
N VAL A 583 19.89 -8.69 28.34
CA VAL A 583 18.92 -7.61 28.12
C VAL A 583 17.84 -8.07 27.16
N GLU A 584 18.19 -8.81 26.11
CA GLU A 584 17.22 -9.44 25.19
C GLU A 584 16.20 -10.30 25.94
N ALA A 585 16.67 -11.12 26.87
CA ALA A 585 15.78 -11.95 27.68
C ALA A 585 14.82 -11.12 28.56
N LYS A 586 15.26 -9.94 29.02
CA LYS A 586 14.39 -9.01 29.77
C LYS A 586 13.36 -8.35 28.86
N LEU A 587 13.78 -7.90 27.68
CA LEU A 587 12.90 -7.29 26.66
C LEU A 587 11.82 -8.29 26.22
N ALA A 588 12.19 -9.54 25.96
CA ALA A 588 11.25 -10.60 25.60
C ALA A 588 10.25 -10.93 26.73
N ALA A 589 10.60 -10.66 27.99
CA ALA A 589 9.72 -10.86 29.15
C ALA A 589 8.88 -9.63 29.53
N ALA A 590 9.18 -8.45 28.98
CA ALA A 590 8.48 -7.20 29.26
C ALA A 590 7.05 -7.27 28.70
N LYS A 591 6.08 -6.91 29.55
CA LYS A 591 4.65 -6.98 29.21
C LYS A 591 4.04 -5.61 28.91
N THR A 592 4.67 -4.56 29.40
CA THR A 592 4.15 -3.19 29.26
C THR A 592 5.16 -2.31 28.54
N GLU A 593 4.67 -1.25 27.91
CA GLU A 593 5.51 -0.26 27.25
C GLU A 593 6.48 0.41 28.23
N ALA A 594 6.00 0.74 29.43
CA ALA A 594 6.84 1.31 30.48
C ALA A 594 8.03 0.40 30.87
N GLU A 595 7.84 -0.92 30.88
CA GLU A 595 8.92 -1.89 31.10
C GLU A 595 9.92 -1.88 29.95
N ARG A 596 9.46 -1.79 28.68
CA ARG A 596 10.33 -1.69 27.49
C ARG A 596 11.12 -0.39 27.48
N VAL A 597 10.46 0.75 27.73
CA VAL A 597 11.11 2.06 27.85
C VAL A 597 12.22 2.04 28.90
N ALA A 598 11.95 1.44 30.07
CA ALA A 598 12.95 1.32 31.13
C ALA A 598 14.18 0.48 30.73
N LEU A 599 14.02 -0.48 29.80
CA LEU A 599 15.09 -1.35 29.32
C LEU A 599 15.90 -0.73 28.16
N CYS A 600 15.43 0.34 27.52
CA CYS A 600 16.14 0.99 26.40
C CYS A 600 17.55 1.47 26.80
N ALA A 601 17.70 2.01 28.01
CA ALA A 601 19.02 2.42 28.52
C ALA A 601 19.98 1.22 28.72
N GLU A 602 19.45 0.08 29.22
CA GLU A 602 20.23 -1.15 29.36
C GLU A 602 20.62 -1.72 27.99
N LEU A 603 19.70 -1.71 27.02
CA LEU A 603 19.94 -2.13 25.64
C LEU A 603 21.04 -1.28 25.00
N ARG A 604 20.93 0.04 25.08
CA ARG A 604 21.95 0.99 24.58
C ARG A 604 23.33 0.66 25.19
N ALA A 605 23.42 0.47 26.51
CA ALA A 605 24.66 0.15 27.19
C ALA A 605 25.21 -1.23 26.79
N ALA A 606 24.35 -2.22 26.63
CA ALA A 606 24.74 -3.58 26.26
C ALA A 606 25.26 -3.62 24.81
N VAL A 607 24.59 -2.97 23.87
CA VAL A 607 24.99 -2.90 22.45
C VAL A 607 26.28 -2.11 22.30
N SER A 608 26.42 -0.96 22.96
CA SER A 608 27.68 -0.17 22.98
C SER A 608 28.85 -0.92 23.64
N GLY A 609 28.56 -1.92 24.49
CA GLY A 609 29.52 -2.78 25.14
C GLY A 609 29.94 -4.00 24.33
N LEU A 610 29.32 -4.27 23.17
CA LEU A 610 29.66 -5.40 22.32
C LEU A 610 31.10 -5.27 21.78
N LYS A 611 31.83 -6.36 21.84
CA LYS A 611 33.24 -6.42 21.40
C LYS A 611 33.36 -7.47 20.30
N ILE A 612 33.68 -7.02 19.10
CA ILE A 612 33.89 -7.88 17.94
C ILE A 612 35.08 -8.81 18.20
N VAL A 613 35.01 -10.07 17.79
CA VAL A 613 36.11 -11.02 17.87
C VAL A 613 37.27 -10.59 16.98
N GLU A 614 38.48 -10.91 17.42
CA GLU A 614 39.65 -10.61 16.60
C GLU A 614 39.69 -11.48 15.34
N ASN A 615 40.12 -10.88 14.21
CA ASN A 615 40.31 -11.63 12.97
C ASN A 615 41.44 -12.69 13.11
N THR A 616 41.39 -13.70 12.23
CA THR A 616 42.32 -14.81 12.26
C THR A 616 43.42 -14.72 11.19
N PHE A 617 43.49 -13.61 10.45
CA PHE A 617 44.45 -13.45 9.35
C PHE A 617 45.85 -13.13 9.85
N ASP A 618 46.87 -13.78 9.27
CA ASP A 618 48.28 -13.63 9.67
C ASP A 618 48.86 -12.26 9.38
N ASP A 619 48.33 -11.55 8.39
CA ASP A 619 48.81 -10.24 7.93
C ASP A 619 47.96 -9.04 8.40
N ALA A 620 46.97 -9.29 9.28
CA ALA A 620 46.08 -8.23 9.78
C ALA A 620 45.98 -8.20 11.33
N THR A 621 47.04 -8.64 12.01
CA THR A 621 47.08 -8.73 13.48
C THR A 621 47.31 -7.41 14.18
N SER A 622 47.71 -6.35 13.45
CA SER A 622 48.00 -5.00 13.97
C SER A 622 47.83 -3.95 12.89
N GLY A 623 47.95 -2.67 13.25
CA GLY A 623 47.82 -1.54 12.34
C GLY A 623 46.46 -0.84 12.47
N TRP A 624 46.35 0.31 11.80
CA TRP A 624 45.16 1.15 11.82
C TRP A 624 43.90 0.41 11.33
N TYR A 625 44.10 -0.55 10.44
CA TYR A 625 43.00 -1.29 9.77
C TYR A 625 42.53 -2.54 10.54
N LYS A 626 43.27 -2.95 11.62
CA LYS A 626 42.87 -4.19 12.35
C LYS A 626 41.43 -4.18 12.78
N PRO A 627 40.85 -3.13 13.41
CA PRO A 627 39.45 -3.14 13.81
C PRO A 627 38.48 -3.25 12.65
N ALA A 628 38.84 -2.72 11.48
CA ALA A 628 38.00 -2.85 10.28
C ALA A 628 38.07 -4.26 9.68
N VAL A 629 39.23 -4.93 9.77
CA VAL A 629 39.37 -6.32 9.32
C VAL A 629 38.69 -7.28 10.30
N ASP A 630 38.79 -7.00 11.63
CA ASP A 630 38.01 -7.73 12.64
C ASP A 630 36.51 -7.70 12.31
N PHE A 631 35.97 -6.50 12.04
CA PHE A 631 34.57 -6.31 11.64
C PHE A 631 34.25 -7.04 10.32
N ALA A 632 35.07 -6.86 9.29
CA ALA A 632 34.81 -7.44 7.97
C ALA A 632 34.77 -8.98 7.98
N GLN A 633 35.60 -9.62 8.81
CA GLN A 633 35.56 -11.07 9.01
C GLN A 633 34.38 -11.49 9.89
N ALA A 634 34.14 -10.80 10.98
CA ALA A 634 33.07 -11.13 11.92
C ALA A 634 31.67 -10.97 11.30
N SER A 635 31.48 -9.96 10.44
CA SER A 635 30.24 -9.73 9.69
C SER A 635 30.07 -10.65 8.48
N GLY A 636 31.12 -11.33 8.04
CA GLY A 636 31.12 -12.14 6.81
C GLY A 636 31.26 -11.33 5.52
N LEU A 637 31.29 -10.01 5.57
CA LEU A 637 31.31 -9.12 4.38
C LEU A 637 32.60 -9.23 3.55
N MET A 638 33.72 -9.63 4.15
CA MET A 638 34.97 -9.80 3.41
C MET A 638 35.73 -11.03 3.87
N SER A 639 36.01 -11.94 2.96
CA SER A 639 36.84 -13.13 3.18
C SER A 639 38.31 -12.85 2.87
N GLY A 640 39.21 -13.79 3.24
CA GLY A 640 40.63 -13.74 2.91
C GLY A 640 40.91 -14.02 1.43
N MET A 641 42.16 -13.67 1.01
CA MET A 641 42.63 -13.87 -0.37
C MET A 641 43.39 -15.19 -0.57
N GLY A 642 43.29 -16.13 0.37
CA GLY A 642 44.03 -17.37 0.40
C GLY A 642 45.21 -17.31 1.37
N ASP A 643 45.83 -18.47 1.68
CA ASP A 643 46.97 -18.63 2.59
C ASP A 643 46.77 -17.92 3.95
N ASN A 644 45.56 -17.91 4.46
CA ASN A 644 45.19 -17.23 5.71
C ASN A 644 45.51 -15.72 5.74
N LYS A 645 45.45 -15.04 4.58
CA LYS A 645 45.76 -13.61 4.45
C LYS A 645 44.53 -12.79 4.08
N PHE A 646 44.39 -11.63 4.69
CA PHE A 646 43.43 -10.60 4.31
C PHE A 646 43.91 -9.76 3.12
N ALA A 647 45.22 -9.59 3.01
CA ALA A 647 45.87 -8.76 2.00
C ALA A 647 45.43 -7.26 2.05
N PRO A 648 45.66 -6.57 3.19
CA PRO A 648 45.10 -5.23 3.45
C PRO A 648 45.51 -4.16 2.44
N ASP A 649 46.71 -4.26 1.86
CA ASP A 649 47.25 -3.26 0.91
C ASP A 649 46.88 -3.54 -0.55
N VAL A 650 46.25 -4.67 -0.86
CA VAL A 650 45.81 -5.00 -2.21
C VAL A 650 44.66 -4.08 -2.63
N THR A 651 44.75 -3.49 -3.83
CA THR A 651 43.70 -2.64 -4.37
C THR A 651 42.43 -3.46 -4.67
N THR A 652 41.29 -2.87 -4.37
CA THR A 652 39.97 -3.47 -4.66
C THR A 652 39.54 -3.19 -6.10
N THR A 653 38.88 -4.15 -6.70
CA THR A 653 38.25 -3.97 -8.01
C THR A 653 36.76 -3.56 -7.88
N ARG A 654 36.20 -3.01 -8.95
CA ARG A 654 34.76 -2.67 -9.00
C ARG A 654 33.88 -3.87 -8.71
N ALA A 655 34.23 -5.07 -9.22
CA ALA A 655 33.50 -6.31 -8.93
C ALA A 655 33.54 -6.69 -7.45
N MET A 656 34.69 -6.51 -6.77
CA MET A 656 34.78 -6.77 -5.33
C MET A 656 33.87 -5.83 -4.51
N VAL A 657 33.77 -4.57 -4.89
CA VAL A 657 32.89 -3.62 -4.21
C VAL A 657 31.43 -3.98 -4.44
N ALA A 658 31.03 -4.28 -5.69
CA ALA A 658 29.66 -4.70 -5.99
C ALA A 658 29.26 -5.95 -5.21
N GLN A 659 30.18 -6.94 -5.08
CA GLN A 659 29.94 -8.16 -4.31
C GLN A 659 29.69 -7.87 -2.82
N VAL A 660 30.55 -7.04 -2.20
CA VAL A 660 30.37 -6.68 -0.78
C VAL A 660 29.06 -5.90 -0.54
N MET A 661 28.68 -5.03 -1.48
CA MET A 661 27.39 -4.32 -1.41
C MET A 661 26.20 -5.26 -1.58
N TYR A 662 26.32 -6.26 -2.44
CA TYR A 662 25.31 -7.29 -2.65
C TYR A 662 25.09 -8.16 -1.41
N GLU A 663 26.20 -8.61 -0.80
CA GLU A 663 26.21 -9.33 0.50
C GLU A 663 25.61 -8.46 1.62
N LEU A 664 25.93 -7.16 1.65
CA LEU A 664 25.33 -6.22 2.62
C LEU A 664 23.81 -6.07 2.44
N ALA A 665 23.31 -6.24 1.22
CA ALA A 665 21.88 -6.21 0.89
C ALA A 665 21.19 -7.56 1.09
N ASP A 666 21.83 -8.53 1.73
CA ASP A 666 21.32 -9.91 1.96
C ASP A 666 21.08 -10.70 0.67
N GLU A 667 21.91 -10.49 -0.34
CA GLU A 667 21.94 -11.23 -1.62
C GLU A 667 20.57 -11.34 -2.29
N PRO A 668 19.88 -10.23 -2.65
CA PRO A 668 18.56 -10.27 -3.23
C PRO A 668 18.49 -11.15 -4.48
N ASP A 669 17.36 -11.85 -4.69
CA ASP A 669 17.16 -12.69 -5.87
C ASP A 669 17.22 -11.86 -7.16
N VAL A 670 18.10 -12.25 -8.06
CA VAL A 670 18.31 -11.63 -9.37
C VAL A 670 17.67 -12.42 -10.51
N SER A 671 16.92 -13.48 -10.21
CA SER A 671 16.27 -14.32 -11.22
C SER A 671 15.26 -13.48 -12.02
N GLY A 672 15.43 -13.48 -13.34
CA GLY A 672 14.60 -12.66 -14.26
C GLY A 672 15.10 -11.22 -14.49
N LEU A 673 16.09 -10.74 -13.73
CA LEU A 673 16.72 -9.44 -14.00
C LEU A 673 17.71 -9.54 -15.17
N THR A 674 17.90 -8.43 -15.88
CA THR A 674 18.85 -8.33 -16.99
C THR A 674 19.85 -7.20 -16.75
N CYS A 675 21.08 -7.40 -17.21
CA CYS A 675 22.13 -6.37 -17.17
C CYS A 675 22.67 -6.14 -18.59
N PRO A 676 22.57 -4.92 -19.15
CA PRO A 676 23.02 -4.63 -20.52
C PRO A 676 24.53 -4.41 -20.63
N LEU A 677 25.30 -4.48 -19.54
CA LEU A 677 26.74 -4.20 -19.52
C LEU A 677 27.51 -5.34 -20.18
N SER A 678 28.14 -5.05 -21.30
CA SER A 678 28.65 -6.05 -22.27
C SER A 678 29.84 -6.89 -21.79
N ASP A 679 30.52 -6.50 -20.73
CA ASP A 679 31.69 -7.17 -20.16
C ASP A 679 31.40 -7.89 -18.84
N VAL A 680 30.13 -8.11 -18.51
CA VAL A 680 29.67 -8.91 -17.38
C VAL A 680 29.39 -10.32 -17.85
N ASP A 681 30.25 -11.27 -17.49
CA ASP A 681 30.07 -12.69 -17.78
C ASP A 681 29.09 -13.28 -16.75
N SER A 682 27.96 -13.79 -17.21
CA SER A 682 26.91 -14.38 -16.37
C SER A 682 27.36 -15.60 -15.54
N THR A 683 28.52 -16.15 -15.82
CA THR A 683 29.13 -17.27 -15.06
C THR A 683 30.18 -16.82 -14.06
N ALA A 684 30.50 -15.52 -14.03
CA ALA A 684 31.50 -14.98 -13.12
C ALA A 684 30.95 -14.90 -11.69
N TRP A 685 31.84 -15.02 -10.70
CA TRP A 685 31.50 -14.97 -9.28
C TRP A 685 30.82 -13.66 -8.83
N TYR A 686 30.98 -12.60 -9.61
CA TYR A 686 30.39 -11.28 -9.35
C TYR A 686 29.13 -10.99 -10.19
N ALA A 687 28.66 -11.95 -10.99
CA ALA A 687 27.60 -11.69 -11.98
C ALA A 687 26.30 -11.21 -11.30
N ASP A 688 25.84 -11.95 -10.31
CA ASP A 688 24.61 -11.64 -9.57
C ASP A 688 24.71 -10.28 -8.87
N ALA A 689 25.83 -10.00 -8.24
CA ALA A 689 26.08 -8.72 -7.59
C ALA A 689 26.04 -7.53 -8.57
N VAL A 690 26.57 -7.69 -9.79
CA VAL A 690 26.55 -6.61 -10.79
C VAL A 690 25.18 -6.48 -11.43
N ILE A 691 24.47 -7.58 -11.65
CA ILE A 691 23.07 -7.56 -12.13
C ILE A 691 22.17 -6.84 -11.12
N TRP A 692 22.27 -7.20 -9.85
CA TRP A 692 21.55 -6.49 -8.78
C TRP A 692 21.94 -5.01 -8.73
N ALA A 693 23.23 -4.69 -8.66
CA ALA A 693 23.71 -3.32 -8.52
C ALA A 693 23.27 -2.41 -9.69
N TYR A 694 23.17 -2.96 -10.91
CA TYR A 694 22.64 -2.25 -12.07
C TYR A 694 21.14 -1.98 -11.93
N ASN A 695 20.34 -2.97 -11.57
CA ASN A 695 18.89 -2.86 -11.45
C ASN A 695 18.47 -2.03 -10.21
N ALA A 696 19.28 -2.04 -9.14
CA ALA A 696 19.08 -1.22 -7.94
C ALA A 696 19.60 0.23 -8.06
N GLY A 697 20.18 0.62 -9.22
CA GLY A 697 20.69 1.97 -9.40
C GLY A 697 22.04 2.24 -8.72
N VAL A 698 22.68 1.24 -8.12
CA VAL A 698 24.00 1.34 -7.48
C VAL A 698 25.10 1.64 -8.51
N VAL A 699 24.94 1.10 -9.71
CA VAL A 699 25.87 1.32 -10.83
C VAL A 699 25.09 1.52 -12.14
N SER A 700 25.57 2.45 -12.96
CA SER A 700 25.04 2.68 -14.32
C SER A 700 25.98 2.15 -15.43
N GLY A 701 27.20 1.74 -15.09
CA GLY A 701 28.25 1.39 -16.06
C GLY A 701 28.96 2.62 -16.63
N TYR A 702 29.79 2.41 -17.64
CA TYR A 702 30.49 3.46 -18.39
C TYR A 702 29.76 3.80 -19.69
N GLU A 703 30.05 4.97 -20.28
CA GLU A 703 29.46 5.41 -21.55
C GLU A 703 29.62 4.42 -22.72
N ASP A 704 30.61 3.54 -22.66
CA ASP A 704 30.85 2.49 -23.65
C ASP A 704 30.04 1.20 -23.41
N GLY A 705 29.12 1.21 -22.45
CA GLY A 705 28.30 0.05 -22.10
C GLY A 705 29.04 -1.05 -21.36
N THR A 706 30.14 -0.73 -20.64
CA THR A 706 30.91 -1.71 -19.84
C THR A 706 30.81 -1.42 -18.35
N PHE A 707 30.99 -2.45 -17.51
CA PHE A 707 31.14 -2.33 -16.05
C PHE A 707 32.61 -2.23 -15.62
N ARG A 708 33.50 -2.85 -16.34
CA ARG A 708 34.94 -3.00 -16.07
C ARG A 708 35.21 -3.69 -14.71
N PRO A 709 34.75 -4.94 -14.53
CA PRO A 709 34.77 -5.63 -13.23
C PRO A 709 36.16 -5.77 -12.62
N GLY A 710 37.21 -6.00 -13.44
CA GLY A 710 38.58 -6.13 -13.01
C GLY A 710 39.32 -4.82 -12.78
N ARG A 711 38.73 -3.65 -13.09
CA ARG A 711 39.38 -2.36 -12.90
C ARG A 711 39.44 -1.98 -11.40
N ALA A 712 40.61 -1.56 -10.92
CA ALA A 712 40.71 -1.03 -9.58
C ALA A 712 39.88 0.24 -9.42
N ILE A 713 39.14 0.33 -8.31
CA ILE A 713 38.21 1.45 -8.02
C ILE A 713 38.93 2.59 -7.34
N THR A 714 38.53 3.82 -7.68
CA THR A 714 39.00 5.03 -7.00
C THR A 714 38.05 5.38 -5.84
N ARG A 715 38.57 6.23 -4.93
CA ARG A 715 37.80 6.65 -3.74
C ARG A 715 36.50 7.41 -4.12
N GLN A 716 36.55 8.29 -5.14
CA GLN A 716 35.35 8.98 -5.60
C GLN A 716 34.35 8.05 -6.30
N GLU A 717 34.80 7.00 -7.03
CA GLU A 717 33.92 5.98 -7.62
C GLU A 717 33.25 5.13 -6.55
N MET A 718 33.99 4.81 -5.46
CA MET A 718 33.42 4.12 -4.31
C MET A 718 32.29 4.95 -3.64
N ALA A 719 32.54 6.27 -3.46
CA ALA A 719 31.53 7.16 -2.88
C ALA A 719 30.24 7.18 -3.73
N VAL A 720 30.36 7.17 -5.07
CA VAL A 720 29.19 7.14 -5.98
C VAL A 720 28.45 5.80 -5.90
N MET A 721 29.15 4.67 -5.84
CA MET A 721 28.49 3.38 -5.66
C MET A 721 27.76 3.31 -4.31
N PHE A 722 28.38 3.87 -3.27
CA PHE A 722 27.78 3.92 -1.93
C PHE A 722 26.54 4.82 -1.89
N TYR A 723 26.63 5.98 -2.53
CA TYR A 723 25.49 6.89 -2.69
C TYR A 723 24.34 6.22 -3.45
N GLY A 724 24.64 5.56 -4.58
CA GLY A 724 23.66 4.83 -5.37
C GLY A 724 22.97 3.71 -4.59
N MET A 725 23.68 3.05 -3.67
CA MET A 725 23.09 2.03 -2.79
C MET A 725 22.08 2.61 -1.80
N LEU A 726 22.29 3.85 -1.31
CA LEU A 726 21.45 4.47 -0.28
C LEU A 726 20.30 5.28 -0.87
N PHE A 727 20.52 5.97 -1.99
CA PHE A 727 19.61 6.98 -2.53
C PHE A 727 19.27 6.78 -4.01
N GLY A 728 19.82 5.75 -4.65
CA GLY A 728 19.64 5.55 -6.08
C GLY A 728 20.21 6.70 -6.91
N THR A 729 19.34 7.34 -7.72
CA THR A 729 19.73 8.47 -8.58
C THR A 729 19.23 9.82 -8.07
N ASP A 730 18.55 9.87 -6.94
CA ASP A 730 17.93 11.09 -6.41
C ASP A 730 18.99 12.01 -5.81
N SER A 731 18.89 13.32 -6.07
CA SER A 731 19.76 14.33 -5.45
C SER A 731 19.10 14.78 -4.15
N ILE A 732 19.85 14.67 -3.04
CA ILE A 732 19.37 14.92 -1.68
C ILE A 732 19.98 16.16 -1.02
N LEU A 733 21.04 16.74 -1.60
CA LEU A 733 21.72 17.92 -1.05
C LEU A 733 21.62 19.14 -1.96
N ALA A 734 21.43 20.30 -1.35
CA ALA A 734 21.55 21.56 -2.07
C ALA A 734 23.04 21.82 -2.46
N GLU A 735 23.26 22.53 -3.59
CA GLU A 735 24.60 22.79 -4.13
C GLU A 735 25.53 23.56 -3.13
N ASP A 736 24.95 24.39 -2.26
CA ASP A 736 25.72 25.12 -1.24
C ASP A 736 26.17 24.19 -0.10
N ASP A 737 25.37 23.17 0.27
CA ASP A 737 25.73 22.15 1.26
C ASP A 737 26.82 21.23 0.71
N ILE A 738 26.74 20.85 -0.57
CA ILE A 738 27.78 20.10 -1.26
C ILE A 738 29.12 20.90 -1.22
N LYS A 739 29.09 22.21 -1.55
CA LYS A 739 30.24 23.06 -1.51
C LYS A 739 30.84 23.16 -0.11
N LEU A 740 29.97 23.34 0.89
CA LEU A 740 30.38 23.43 2.30
C LEU A 740 31.06 22.12 2.74
N ALA A 741 30.47 20.97 2.47
CA ALA A 741 31.06 19.67 2.81
C ALA A 741 32.41 19.44 2.14
N LEU A 742 32.54 19.72 0.85
CA LEU A 742 33.80 19.57 0.11
C LEU A 742 34.87 20.55 0.54
N SER A 743 34.50 21.72 1.08
CA SER A 743 35.46 22.69 1.61
C SER A 743 36.25 22.21 2.84
N ALA A 744 35.79 21.15 3.48
CA ALA A 744 36.50 20.47 4.56
C ALA A 744 37.80 19.77 4.08
N PHE A 745 37.89 19.50 2.77
CA PHE A 745 39.05 18.85 2.18
C PHE A 745 39.97 19.85 1.45
N LYS A 746 41.26 19.71 1.62
CA LYS A 746 42.30 20.55 0.92
C LYS A 746 42.25 20.35 -0.60
N ASP A 747 41.73 19.22 -1.05
CA ASP A 747 41.63 18.79 -2.44
C ASP A 747 40.17 18.60 -2.89
N GLY A 748 39.19 19.17 -2.16
CA GLY A 748 37.78 19.04 -2.46
C GLY A 748 37.39 19.57 -3.84
N ASP A 749 38.11 20.57 -4.36
CA ASP A 749 37.98 21.12 -5.70
C ASP A 749 38.43 20.17 -6.83
N THR A 750 39.21 19.13 -6.50
CA THR A 750 39.64 18.09 -7.45
C THR A 750 38.64 16.92 -7.61
N VAL A 751 37.61 16.89 -6.78
CA VAL A 751 36.50 15.90 -6.92
C VAL A 751 35.75 16.12 -8.24
N ALA A 752 35.64 15.08 -9.05
CA ALA A 752 34.94 15.15 -10.32
C ALA A 752 33.47 15.59 -10.15
N SER A 753 32.93 16.35 -11.11
CA SER A 753 31.58 16.93 -11.01
C SER A 753 30.49 15.88 -10.72
N TRP A 754 30.57 14.71 -11.34
CA TRP A 754 29.66 13.58 -11.16
C TRP A 754 29.74 12.89 -9.80
N ALA A 755 30.78 13.16 -8.99
CA ALA A 755 31.02 12.54 -7.70
C ALA A 755 30.85 13.51 -6.51
N ARG A 756 30.61 14.81 -6.76
CA ARG A 756 30.63 15.85 -5.72
C ARG A 756 29.62 15.60 -4.62
N GLU A 757 28.35 15.34 -4.97
CA GLU A 757 27.29 15.08 -4.01
C GLU A 757 27.56 13.79 -3.22
N ALA A 758 27.93 12.71 -3.90
CA ALA A 758 28.25 11.44 -3.27
C ALA A 758 29.40 11.55 -2.26
N VAL A 759 30.46 12.30 -2.60
CA VAL A 759 31.58 12.56 -1.68
C VAL A 759 31.12 13.42 -0.49
N ALA A 760 30.28 14.43 -0.73
CA ALA A 760 29.71 15.28 0.32
C ALA A 760 28.88 14.47 1.30
N VAL A 761 27.97 13.62 0.80
CA VAL A 761 27.14 12.73 1.62
C VAL A 761 27.98 11.76 2.44
N CYS A 762 28.94 11.06 1.81
CA CYS A 762 29.83 10.14 2.52
C CYS A 762 30.67 10.85 3.61
N TYR A 763 31.00 12.12 3.43
CA TYR A 763 31.68 12.91 4.44
C TYR A 763 30.76 13.32 5.59
N ILE A 764 29.59 13.88 5.28
CA ILE A 764 28.62 14.34 6.29
C ILE A 764 28.16 13.16 7.17
N SER A 765 27.95 12.00 6.56
CA SER A 765 27.57 10.77 7.27
C SER A 765 28.72 10.07 7.99
N GLY A 766 29.96 10.60 7.97
CA GLY A 766 31.11 10.01 8.64
C GLY A 766 31.66 8.73 8.00
N ILE A 767 31.13 8.31 6.84
CA ILE A 767 31.47 7.05 6.16
C ILE A 767 32.86 7.16 5.50
N MET A 768 33.16 8.29 4.88
CA MET A 768 34.46 8.56 4.23
C MET A 768 35.00 9.95 4.58
N VAL A 769 35.75 10.06 5.67
CA VAL A 769 36.20 11.33 6.25
C VAL A 769 37.54 11.83 5.70
N GLY A 770 38.18 11.14 4.77
CA GLY A 770 39.48 11.51 4.19
C GLY A 770 40.67 11.11 5.05
N ASP A 771 41.85 11.57 4.64
CA ASP A 771 43.16 11.34 5.32
C ASP A 771 43.96 12.63 5.34
N ASN A 772 44.42 13.07 6.53
CA ASN A 772 45.20 14.29 6.74
C ASN A 772 44.54 15.56 6.13
N GLY A 773 43.19 15.61 6.10
CA GLY A 773 42.41 16.73 5.57
C GLY A 773 42.32 16.74 4.03
N SER A 774 42.56 15.60 3.36
CA SER A 774 42.40 15.43 1.91
C SER A 774 41.52 14.23 1.65
N PHE A 775 40.62 14.31 0.67
CA PHE A 775 39.75 13.21 0.25
C PHE A 775 40.47 12.19 -0.65
N LYS A 776 41.41 12.70 -1.48
CA LYS A 776 42.18 11.94 -2.46
C LYS A 776 41.30 11.22 -3.48
N PRO A 777 40.47 11.93 -4.28
CA PRO A 777 39.38 11.36 -5.05
C PRO A 777 39.81 10.32 -6.09
N THR A 778 40.99 10.46 -6.65
CA THR A 778 41.53 9.59 -7.70
C THR A 778 42.45 8.47 -7.18
N ASP A 779 42.76 8.45 -5.88
CA ASP A 779 43.53 7.37 -5.28
C ASP A 779 42.72 6.08 -5.32
N LEU A 780 43.44 4.96 -5.56
CA LEU A 780 42.85 3.63 -5.56
C LEU A 780 42.54 3.17 -4.13
N LEU A 781 41.41 2.49 -3.99
CA LEU A 781 40.97 1.96 -2.71
C LEU A 781 41.62 0.60 -2.41
N SER A 782 42.25 0.47 -1.24
CA SER A 782 42.73 -0.82 -0.77
C SER A 782 41.65 -1.64 -0.06
N ARG A 783 41.91 -2.94 0.11
CA ARG A 783 40.98 -3.82 0.85
C ARG A 783 40.81 -3.37 2.30
N ALA A 784 41.88 -2.89 2.95
CA ALA A 784 41.78 -2.33 4.29
C ALA A 784 40.89 -1.08 4.35
N GLN A 785 40.98 -0.21 3.34
CA GLN A 785 40.17 0.99 3.23
C GLN A 785 38.69 0.63 2.93
N LEU A 786 38.46 -0.38 2.09
CA LEU A 786 37.10 -0.89 1.84
C LEU A 786 36.46 -1.41 3.14
N ALA A 787 37.15 -2.26 3.89
CA ALA A 787 36.70 -2.74 5.19
C ALA A 787 36.36 -1.59 6.15
N GLN A 788 37.18 -0.51 6.16
CA GLN A 788 36.98 0.66 7.00
C GLN A 788 35.71 1.44 6.57
N VAL A 789 35.41 1.57 5.29
CA VAL A 789 34.23 2.26 4.79
C VAL A 789 32.94 1.51 5.28
N PHE A 790 32.89 0.20 5.12
CA PHE A 790 31.74 -0.59 5.57
C PHE A 790 31.59 -0.62 7.10
N ARG A 791 32.70 -0.68 7.82
CA ARG A 791 32.68 -0.54 9.28
C ARG A 791 32.15 0.82 9.71
N SER A 792 32.62 1.91 9.10
CA SER A 792 32.14 3.27 9.41
C SER A 792 30.65 3.40 9.11
N PHE A 793 30.16 2.83 8.01
CA PHE A 793 28.75 2.80 7.69
C PHE A 793 27.93 2.07 8.76
N TYR A 794 28.33 0.85 9.12
CA TYR A 794 27.67 0.08 10.17
C TYR A 794 27.63 0.85 11.50
N GLU A 795 28.75 1.43 11.93
CA GLU A 795 28.83 2.20 13.17
C GLU A 795 27.94 3.44 13.14
N THR A 796 27.82 4.10 11.98
CA THR A 796 26.93 5.24 11.79
C THR A 796 25.47 4.82 11.90
N GLN A 797 25.06 3.75 11.20
CA GLN A 797 23.68 3.23 11.27
C GLN A 797 23.32 2.77 12.68
N LEU A 798 24.24 2.05 13.34
CA LEU A 798 24.04 1.62 14.71
C LEU A 798 23.89 2.81 15.67
N THR A 799 24.65 3.89 15.45
CA THR A 799 24.54 5.10 16.26
C THR A 799 23.16 5.74 16.08
N PHE A 800 22.68 5.87 14.84
CA PHE A 800 21.33 6.39 14.58
C PHE A 800 20.27 5.53 15.25
N ALA A 801 20.29 4.21 15.08
CA ALA A 801 19.33 3.31 15.72
C ALA A 801 19.37 3.42 17.26
N LEU A 802 20.54 3.57 17.85
CA LEU A 802 20.68 3.78 19.30
C LEU A 802 20.14 5.15 19.74
N ASP A 803 20.29 6.20 18.92
CA ASP A 803 19.79 7.54 19.25
C ASP A 803 18.26 7.63 19.21
N GLU A 804 17.58 6.81 18.40
CA GLU A 804 16.12 6.66 18.38
C GLU A 804 15.55 6.04 19.68
N LEU A 805 16.33 5.27 20.44
CA LEU A 805 15.88 4.76 21.71
C LEU A 805 15.66 5.93 22.70
N PRO A 806 14.59 5.96 23.49
CA PRO A 806 14.36 7.01 24.48
C PRO A 806 15.52 7.10 25.49
N ALA A 807 15.80 8.32 25.94
CA ALA A 807 16.71 8.55 27.04
C ALA A 807 16.18 7.88 28.32
N ALA A 808 17.07 7.48 29.22
CA ALA A 808 16.65 6.95 30.50
C ALA A 808 15.67 7.93 31.18
N PRO A 809 14.52 7.47 31.71
CA PRO A 809 13.64 8.36 32.45
C PRO A 809 14.43 9.02 33.57
N ASP A 810 14.30 10.33 33.69
CA ASP A 810 14.90 11.08 34.79
C ASP A 810 14.54 10.41 36.11
N GLN A 811 15.53 10.00 36.88
CA GLN A 811 15.28 9.50 38.24
C GLN A 811 14.44 10.53 38.97
N PRO A 812 13.30 10.18 39.61
CA PRO A 812 12.53 11.14 40.33
C PRO A 812 13.48 11.83 41.32
N SER A 813 13.63 13.13 41.13
CA SER A 813 14.41 13.96 42.02
C SER A 813 13.94 13.63 43.43
N THR A 814 14.87 13.18 44.29
CA THR A 814 14.60 12.95 45.69
C THR A 814 13.76 14.08 46.24
N PRO A 815 12.63 13.82 46.92
CA PRO A 815 11.79 14.89 47.42
C PRO A 815 12.66 15.85 48.24
N VAL A 816 12.78 17.08 47.78
CA VAL A 816 13.38 18.17 48.57
C VAL A 816 12.53 18.29 49.82
N GLN A 817 13.11 17.98 50.98
CA GLN A 817 12.44 18.21 52.25
C GLN A 817 11.93 19.64 52.26
N PRO A 818 10.69 19.92 52.73
CA PRO A 818 10.19 21.26 52.83
C PRO A 818 11.11 22.06 53.76
N SER A 819 11.73 23.08 53.22
CA SER A 819 12.43 24.05 54.03
C SER A 819 11.44 24.66 55.00
N THR A 820 11.79 24.68 56.31
CA THR A 820 11.06 25.40 57.36
C THR A 820 10.74 26.79 56.93
N PRO A 821 9.51 27.30 57.21
CA PRO A 821 9.11 28.66 56.85
C PRO A 821 10.00 29.68 57.58
N GLU A 822 10.67 30.55 56.84
CA GLU A 822 11.28 31.75 57.36
C GLU A 822 10.20 32.70 57.91
N GLN A 823 10.41 33.22 59.08
CA GLN A 823 9.54 34.23 59.71
C GLN A 823 9.46 35.52 58.86
N PRO A 824 8.34 36.21 58.81
CA PRO A 824 8.16 37.39 57.99
C PRO A 824 8.99 38.57 58.56
N SER A 825 9.85 39.11 57.69
CA SER A 825 10.58 40.34 57.95
C SER A 825 9.64 41.55 57.97
N THR A 826 9.84 42.43 58.90
CA THR A 826 9.11 43.71 59.10
C THR A 826 9.06 44.61 57.86
N PRO A 827 7.99 45.35 57.65
CA PRO A 827 7.82 46.20 56.45
C PRO A 827 8.75 47.38 56.42
N VAL A 828 9.43 47.67 55.36
CA VAL A 828 10.20 48.88 55.08
C VAL A 828 9.25 49.95 54.56
N GLN A 829 9.29 51.18 55.17
CA GLN A 829 8.54 52.35 54.74
C GLN A 829 8.93 52.79 53.31
N PRO A 830 8.00 53.28 52.49
CA PRO A 830 8.29 53.82 51.19
C PRO A 830 8.96 55.19 51.20
N SER A 831 10.06 55.38 50.49
CA SER A 831 10.69 56.68 50.25
C SER A 831 9.95 57.44 49.17
N ALA A 832 9.90 58.77 49.37
CA ALA A 832 9.16 59.75 48.56
C ALA A 832 9.69 59.86 47.09
N PRO A 833 8.88 60.27 46.11
CA PRO A 833 9.26 60.35 44.70
C PRO A 833 10.16 61.55 44.41
N GLU A 834 11.24 61.35 43.65
CA GLU A 834 12.04 62.42 43.04
C GLU A 834 11.35 63.11 41.88
N GLN A 835 11.43 64.40 41.77
CA GLN A 835 10.89 65.20 40.65
C GLN A 835 11.83 65.15 39.41
N PRO A 836 11.30 65.20 38.18
CA PRO A 836 12.14 65.22 36.99
C PRO A 836 12.77 66.63 36.72
N SER A 837 14.04 66.60 36.40
CA SER A 837 14.78 67.83 35.97
C SER A 837 14.60 68.02 34.43
N MET A 838 14.29 69.28 34.05
CA MET A 838 14.17 69.72 32.65
C MET A 838 15.55 69.77 31.95
N PRO A 839 15.62 69.58 30.63
CA PRO A 839 16.85 69.78 29.85
C PRO A 839 17.10 71.24 29.53
N THR A 840 18.31 71.69 29.73
CA THR A 840 18.82 73.03 29.25
C THR A 840 19.29 72.85 27.81
N ALA A 841 18.96 73.90 27.01
CA ALA A 841 19.38 74.04 25.61
C ALA A 841 20.85 74.44 25.50
N ALA A 842 21.61 73.90 24.56
CA ALA A 842 22.53 74.54 23.66
C ALA A 842 22.85 73.59 22.49
#